data_5bd858ae30d34d58472542b6020e4ac6
#
_entry.id   5bd858ae30d34d58472542b6020e4ac6
#
_cell.length_a   1.000
_cell.length_b   1.000
_cell.length_c   1.000
_cell.angle_alpha   90.00
_cell.angle_beta   90.00
_cell.angle_gamma   90.00
#
_symmetry.space_group_name_H-M   'P 1'
#
loop_
_entity.id
_entity.type
_entity.pdbx_description
1 polymer ?
#
loop_
_entity_poly.entity_id
_entity_poly.type
_entity_poly.pdbx_seq_one_letter_code
_entity_poly.pdbx_strand_id
1 'polypeptide(L)'
;MSNKKLNLWLGALVFGAAYIPFINAQDDAEDESIEEIVVSGVTRTYSALRTTQSMEDQQNPITSVLSTIDNLPGVNVTEGDTFGFDDWSTGINLRGYTTGLGDQTIGTTIDGFPNGDSNYGGGAKANRYIDSMNLGGVEVNQGIAAIGTRSTESLGGTLNFTTNNPEEEQRMRAQVTTGDFDARRYYVRYDTGRVLDGTTRAWFSFNHNEASDWMEGSAQNERDHFAAKFINEGESFTLTGYYAWDDIQEDNYQRLYSAGDFAANPDWDQLIGTWSDTPYVNQVHRRGWSTNRENNFGYLKMEADVTDNFDVAIGLYAHKMEGRGDWVPPYLGNVTDDAGGAESEVLGNLPVLAPSNAFGRIYFVDPNNRALSPAEGCQSSITFPYGGGGASYDPACYPRNAVPVQSFRHTHYGRDRHGITLDFNWEVEANGFTNILSGGYWYEDSERDEGRDWHKLSDARHGINFNTVPYWIQYDFVYPRETTMWYLQEEIQVGDLSLSVGIREFDVDNARKDHIFGQPEINFNSSSDTLFSGGFTYAMPVEGLELFAGYSENIKPTLDTILEREINGNIEPETAENTELGLRYVSSQVVLSAVVFDNDFSNRLEFFDAAAATSGIPNYTIGTGGRYDNVGGVEANGLELAGTVDINQNWTIYASYTDTDADYIGTNLGVAADTALGIYPGMPTVSTPSEMWVLSVDWNQGPYFAGLSTKYVGNRSVTRSESWIADEYTVADLYVSVRGEAISDAFSGFDFGLVVNNLFDESYLSTIVAGGAWIGAPRTAAFTATFDF
;
A
#
# COMPACT_ATOMS: atom_id res chain seq x y z
N MET A 1 -25.34 -27.46 -3.88
CA MET A 1 -25.71 -27.98 -2.57
C MET A 1 -24.75 -29.11 -2.23
N SER A 2 -23.60 -28.81 -1.75
CA SER A 2 -22.62 -29.78 -1.21
C SER A 2 -22.41 -29.38 0.24
N ASN A 3 -23.01 -30.16 1.15
CA ASN A 3 -22.75 -30.06 2.57
C ASN A 3 -21.32 -30.51 2.86
N LYS A 4 -20.34 -29.61 2.83
CA LYS A 4 -19.09 -29.83 3.54
C LYS A 4 -19.36 -29.48 5.02
N LYS A 5 -19.50 -30.49 5.85
CA LYS A 5 -19.58 -30.37 7.29
C LYS A 5 -18.27 -29.76 7.80
N LEU A 6 -18.39 -28.65 8.46
CA LEU A 6 -17.36 -28.07 9.33
C LEU A 6 -16.95 -29.13 10.35
N ASN A 7 -15.85 -29.83 10.12
CA ASN A 7 -15.23 -30.66 11.11
C ASN A 7 -14.42 -29.79 12.06
N LEU A 8 -15.07 -29.27 13.08
CA LEU A 8 -14.40 -28.70 14.24
C LEU A 8 -13.51 -29.77 14.86
N TRP A 9 -12.24 -29.75 14.52
CA TRP A 9 -11.20 -30.43 15.30
C TRP A 9 -10.89 -29.54 16.52
N LEU A 10 -11.61 -29.75 17.60
CA LEU A 10 -11.16 -29.36 18.95
C LEU A 10 -10.00 -30.30 19.31
N GLY A 11 -8.84 -30.03 18.74
CA GLY A 11 -7.59 -30.59 19.21
C GLY A 11 -7.16 -29.85 20.46
N ALA A 12 -7.42 -30.44 21.63
CA ALA A 12 -6.89 -29.95 22.89
C ALA A 12 -5.36 -29.96 22.83
N LEU A 13 -4.77 -28.81 22.53
CA LEU A 13 -3.34 -28.54 22.76
C LEU A 13 -3.14 -28.40 24.27
N VAL A 14 -2.83 -29.50 24.92
CA VAL A 14 -2.28 -29.53 26.27
C VAL A 14 -0.84 -29.04 26.17
N PHE A 15 -0.63 -27.74 26.34
CA PHE A 15 0.71 -27.23 26.64
C PHE A 15 1.14 -27.78 27.98
N GLY A 16 2.14 -28.64 27.97
CA GLY A 16 2.78 -29.13 29.19
C GLY A 16 3.43 -27.93 29.90
N ALA A 17 2.77 -27.47 30.97
CA ALA A 17 3.33 -26.47 31.87
C ALA A 17 4.63 -26.99 32.46
N ALA A 18 5.75 -26.54 31.94
CA ALA A 18 7.04 -26.68 32.59
C ALA A 18 7.00 -25.78 33.84
N TYR A 19 7.06 -26.40 34.99
CA TYR A 19 7.10 -25.78 36.30
C TYR A 19 8.41 -24.96 36.43
N ILE A 20 8.35 -23.65 36.23
CA ILE A 20 9.45 -22.74 36.52
C ILE A 20 9.18 -22.15 37.91
N PRO A 21 10.12 -22.27 38.87
CA PRO A 21 9.91 -21.72 40.21
C PRO A 21 9.95 -20.18 40.17
N PHE A 22 8.92 -19.57 40.70
CA PHE A 22 8.83 -18.14 40.90
C PHE A 22 9.92 -17.66 41.88
N ILE A 23 10.74 -16.73 41.40
CA ILE A 23 11.57 -15.89 42.25
C ILE A 23 10.86 -14.55 42.37
N ASN A 24 10.33 -14.28 43.55
CA ASN A 24 9.85 -12.94 43.93
C ASN A 24 11.03 -11.98 43.96
N ALA A 25 11.13 -11.08 43.03
CA ALA A 25 11.88 -9.85 43.20
C ALA A 25 10.87 -8.69 43.18
N GLN A 26 10.62 -8.16 44.37
CA GLN A 26 9.90 -6.93 44.57
C GLN A 26 10.97 -5.85 44.58
N ASP A 27 10.96 -4.97 43.60
CA ASP A 27 11.55 -3.62 43.70
C ASP A 27 10.89 -2.70 42.69
N ASP A 28 10.61 -1.49 43.20
CA ASP A 28 9.88 -0.40 42.58
C ASP A 28 10.49 0.01 41.23
N ALA A 29 9.86 -0.42 40.15
CA ALA A 29 9.97 0.24 38.85
C ALA A 29 8.77 1.18 38.73
N GLU A 30 9.03 2.44 38.47
CA GLU A 30 8.02 3.42 38.07
C GLU A 30 7.22 2.81 36.91
N ASP A 31 5.93 2.82 37.10
CA ASP A 31 4.90 2.37 36.13
C ASP A 31 5.01 3.30 34.91
N GLU A 32 5.81 2.93 33.91
CA GLU A 32 5.62 3.45 32.58
C GLU A 32 4.32 2.81 32.06
N SER A 33 3.20 3.40 32.48
CA SER A 33 1.91 3.15 31.88
C SER A 33 2.10 3.37 30.36
N ILE A 34 1.92 2.31 29.59
CA ILE A 34 1.64 2.44 28.13
C ILE A 34 0.52 3.46 28.07
N GLU A 35 0.83 4.70 27.68
CA GLU A 35 -0.18 5.70 27.40
C GLU A 35 -1.04 5.12 26.27
N GLU A 36 -2.19 4.60 26.66
CA GLU A 36 -3.24 4.21 25.73
C GLU A 36 -3.65 5.51 25.04
N ILE A 37 -3.15 5.73 23.82
CA ILE A 37 -3.59 6.86 23.01
C ILE A 37 -5.05 6.55 22.67
N VAL A 38 -5.94 7.09 23.49
CA VAL A 38 -7.38 7.09 23.19
C VAL A 38 -7.56 8.05 22.01
N VAL A 39 -7.53 7.52 20.79
CA VAL A 39 -8.02 8.28 19.65
C VAL A 39 -9.54 8.31 19.83
N SER A 40 -10.07 9.43 20.28
CA SER A 40 -11.52 9.62 20.42
C SER A 40 -12.20 9.35 19.07
N GLY A 41 -13.24 8.51 19.07
CA GLY A 41 -13.98 8.10 17.88
C GLY A 41 -13.55 6.77 17.25
N VAL A 42 -12.47 6.12 17.74
CA VAL A 42 -12.13 4.75 17.33
C VAL A 42 -12.60 3.78 18.40
N THR A 43 -13.68 3.12 18.11
CA THR A 43 -14.20 2.04 18.97
C THR A 43 -13.24 0.86 18.97
N ARG A 44 -13.09 0.20 20.10
CA ARG A 44 -12.27 -1.00 20.25
C ARG A 44 -12.65 -2.03 19.20
N THR A 45 -11.70 -2.43 18.39
CA THR A 45 -11.85 -3.61 17.54
C THR A 45 -11.35 -4.84 18.30
N TYR A 46 -11.98 -5.98 18.06
CA TYR A 46 -11.74 -7.17 18.86
C TYR A 46 -10.38 -7.81 18.59
N SER A 47 -9.92 -7.83 17.33
CA SER A 47 -8.63 -8.39 16.89
C SER A 47 -7.62 -7.35 16.44
N ALA A 48 -7.70 -6.14 16.97
CA ALA A 48 -6.70 -5.10 16.61
C ALA A 48 -5.29 -5.52 17.03
N LEU A 49 -4.37 -5.45 16.07
CA LEU A 49 -2.95 -5.69 16.27
C LEU A 49 -2.22 -4.35 16.18
N ARG A 50 -1.20 -4.18 16.99
CA ARG A 50 -0.33 -3.00 16.94
C ARG A 50 1.10 -3.40 16.69
N THR A 51 1.84 -2.54 15.97
CA THR A 51 3.29 -2.63 15.90
C THR A 51 3.89 -2.40 17.28
N THR A 52 4.97 -3.09 17.57
CA THR A 52 5.77 -2.86 18.77
C THR A 52 6.97 -1.98 18.41
N GLN A 53 7.52 -1.27 19.39
CA GLN A 53 8.75 -0.49 19.18
C GLN A 53 9.87 -1.36 18.59
N SER A 54 10.00 -2.62 19.03
CA SER A 54 10.97 -3.55 18.46
C SER A 54 10.76 -3.82 16.96
N MET A 55 9.50 -3.92 16.49
CA MET A 55 9.20 -4.07 15.06
C MET A 55 9.58 -2.83 14.26
N GLU A 56 9.39 -1.65 14.83
CA GLU A 56 9.77 -0.37 14.21
C GLU A 56 11.29 -0.21 14.18
N ASP A 57 11.98 -0.51 15.28
CA ASP A 57 13.44 -0.42 15.40
C ASP A 57 14.18 -1.42 14.47
N GLN A 58 13.57 -2.51 14.09
CA GLN A 58 14.11 -3.49 13.14
C GLN A 58 14.11 -2.98 11.70
N GLN A 59 13.34 -1.92 11.40
CA GLN A 59 13.25 -1.40 10.04
C GLN A 59 14.40 -0.42 9.75
N ASN A 60 14.85 -0.46 8.51
CA ASN A 60 15.79 0.54 8.01
C ASN A 60 15.07 1.91 7.90
N PRO A 61 15.62 3.00 8.43
CA PRO A 61 14.97 4.32 8.35
C PRO A 61 14.64 4.82 6.94
N ILE A 62 15.30 4.29 5.90
CA ILE A 62 15.00 4.65 4.50
C ILE A 62 13.74 3.93 4.01
N THR A 63 13.41 2.75 4.54
CA THR A 63 12.27 1.95 4.08
C THR A 63 10.93 2.65 4.31
N SER A 64 9.92 2.13 3.65
CA SER A 64 8.53 2.57 3.79
C SER A 64 7.98 2.24 5.18
N VAL A 65 7.08 3.09 5.72
CA VAL A 65 6.36 2.80 6.95
C VAL A 65 5.49 1.54 6.87
N LEU A 66 5.21 1.04 5.67
CA LEU A 66 4.44 -0.18 5.44
C LEU A 66 5.21 -1.43 5.91
N SER A 67 6.54 -1.42 5.83
CA SER A 67 7.35 -2.57 6.26
C SER A 67 7.24 -2.86 7.76
N THR A 68 6.86 -1.87 8.58
CA THR A 68 6.71 -2.05 10.04
C THR A 68 5.63 -3.06 10.42
N ILE A 69 4.61 -3.26 9.57
CA ILE A 69 3.51 -4.20 9.84
C ILE A 69 3.78 -5.62 9.32
N ASP A 70 4.87 -5.84 8.58
CA ASP A 70 5.11 -7.10 7.87
C ASP A 70 5.30 -8.32 8.81
N ASN A 71 5.68 -8.10 10.05
CA ASN A 71 5.84 -9.15 11.06
C ASN A 71 4.56 -9.48 11.85
N LEU A 72 3.46 -8.75 11.61
CA LEU A 72 2.17 -9.04 12.26
C LEU A 72 1.54 -10.32 11.67
N PRO A 73 0.79 -11.12 12.46
CA PRO A 73 0.14 -12.32 11.95
C PRO A 73 -0.85 -11.97 10.84
N GLY A 74 -0.95 -12.80 9.83
CA GLY A 74 -1.84 -12.61 8.69
C GLY A 74 -1.46 -11.48 7.73
N VAL A 75 -0.41 -10.70 8.03
CA VAL A 75 0.04 -9.59 7.18
C VAL A 75 1.23 -10.01 6.32
N ASN A 76 1.15 -9.73 5.04
CA ASN A 76 2.25 -9.90 4.10
C ASN A 76 2.44 -8.61 3.29
N VAL A 77 3.46 -7.84 3.65
CA VAL A 77 3.90 -6.67 2.89
C VAL A 77 4.99 -7.12 1.93
N THR A 78 4.84 -6.78 0.66
CA THR A 78 5.79 -7.15 -0.38
C THR A 78 6.26 -5.92 -1.13
N GLU A 79 7.56 -5.79 -1.28
CA GLU A 79 8.21 -4.68 -1.99
C GLU A 79 9.29 -5.25 -2.91
N GLY A 80 9.37 -4.79 -4.15
CA GLY A 80 10.45 -5.13 -5.07
C GLY A 80 11.64 -4.19 -4.96
N ASP A 81 11.45 -3.06 -4.33
CA ASP A 81 12.49 -2.08 -4.03
C ASP A 81 12.97 -2.22 -2.58
N THR A 82 14.29 -2.16 -2.38
CA THR A 82 14.92 -2.31 -1.06
C THR A 82 14.62 -1.19 -0.07
N PHE A 83 14.26 -0.01 -0.57
CA PHE A 83 14.11 1.22 0.22
C PHE A 83 12.72 1.86 0.10
N GLY A 84 11.75 1.16 -0.50
CA GLY A 84 10.36 1.60 -0.56
C GLY A 84 10.10 2.82 -1.44
N PHE A 85 10.94 3.10 -2.44
CA PHE A 85 10.69 4.15 -3.43
C PHE A 85 9.62 3.73 -4.45
N ASP A 86 9.65 2.46 -4.91
CA ASP A 86 8.79 1.98 -5.99
C ASP A 86 7.41 1.53 -5.50
N ASP A 87 6.43 2.42 -5.59
CA ASP A 87 5.05 2.10 -5.26
C ASP A 87 4.42 1.04 -6.18
N TRP A 88 4.95 0.84 -7.40
CA TRP A 88 4.47 -0.17 -8.35
C TRP A 88 4.71 -1.58 -7.86
N SER A 89 5.85 -1.82 -7.22
CA SER A 89 6.23 -3.12 -6.69
C SER A 89 5.75 -3.36 -5.26
N THR A 90 4.99 -2.44 -4.67
CA THR A 90 4.50 -2.57 -3.29
C THR A 90 3.11 -3.18 -3.25
N GLY A 91 2.93 -4.22 -2.45
CA GLY A 91 1.66 -4.89 -2.20
C GLY A 91 1.48 -5.27 -0.75
N ILE A 92 0.22 -5.35 -0.31
CA ILE A 92 -0.17 -5.81 1.01
C ILE A 92 -1.22 -6.89 0.83
N ASN A 93 -1.06 -8.01 1.50
CA ASN A 93 -2.08 -9.06 1.60
C ASN A 93 -2.45 -9.27 3.07
N LEU A 94 -3.74 -9.41 3.33
CA LEU A 94 -4.33 -9.57 4.64
C LEU A 94 -5.53 -10.52 4.54
N ARG A 95 -5.40 -11.78 4.99
CA ARG A 95 -6.50 -12.78 4.97
C ARG A 95 -7.18 -12.92 3.59
N GLY A 96 -6.43 -12.86 2.47
CA GLY A 96 -6.97 -12.94 1.11
C GLY A 96 -7.42 -11.58 0.52
N TYR A 97 -7.46 -10.52 1.31
CA TYR A 97 -7.66 -9.16 0.84
C TYR A 97 -6.34 -8.52 0.43
N THR A 98 -6.38 -7.65 -0.57
CA THR A 98 -5.17 -7.10 -1.17
C THR A 98 -5.21 -5.58 -1.28
N THR A 99 -4.05 -4.96 -1.19
CA THR A 99 -3.80 -3.60 -1.64
C THR A 99 -2.55 -3.62 -2.51
N GLY A 100 -2.66 -3.19 -3.74
CA GLY A 100 -1.57 -3.19 -4.70
C GLY A 100 -1.78 -2.16 -5.78
N LEU A 101 -1.25 -2.44 -6.96
CA LEU A 101 -1.36 -1.58 -8.11
C LEU A 101 -2.80 -1.58 -8.66
N GLY A 102 -3.54 -0.52 -8.42
CA GLY A 102 -4.89 -0.33 -8.99
C GLY A 102 -6.01 -1.13 -8.31
N ASP A 103 -5.73 -1.84 -7.24
CA ASP A 103 -6.73 -2.50 -6.40
C ASP A 103 -6.45 -2.25 -4.92
N GLN A 104 -7.50 -1.94 -4.16
CA GLN A 104 -7.43 -1.74 -2.72
C GLN A 104 -8.70 -2.29 -2.09
N THR A 105 -8.52 -3.25 -1.19
CA THR A 105 -9.59 -3.85 -0.39
C THR A 105 -9.34 -3.74 1.11
N ILE A 106 -8.29 -3.02 1.49
CA ILE A 106 -7.90 -2.72 2.88
C ILE A 106 -7.91 -1.21 3.02
N GLY A 107 -8.70 -0.68 3.94
CA GLY A 107 -8.81 0.74 4.22
C GLY A 107 -7.55 1.28 4.92
N THR A 108 -7.23 2.55 4.68
CA THR A 108 -6.09 3.21 5.33
C THR A 108 -6.47 4.58 5.86
N THR A 109 -5.97 4.92 7.04
CA THR A 109 -6.15 6.25 7.65
C THR A 109 -4.84 6.76 8.25
N ILE A 110 -4.73 8.09 8.35
CA ILE A 110 -3.65 8.79 9.03
C ILE A 110 -4.25 9.64 10.15
N ASP A 111 -3.91 9.33 11.40
CA ASP A 111 -4.50 9.98 12.59
C ASP A 111 -6.05 10.01 12.56
N GLY A 112 -6.68 8.95 11.98
CA GLY A 112 -8.12 8.79 11.82
C GLY A 112 -8.73 9.50 10.60
N PHE A 113 -7.94 10.19 9.78
CA PHE A 113 -8.39 10.80 8.53
C PHE A 113 -8.11 9.91 7.32
N PRO A 114 -9.03 9.88 6.32
CA PRO A 114 -8.83 9.07 5.12
C PRO A 114 -7.69 9.63 4.27
N ASN A 115 -6.80 8.76 3.80
CA ASN A 115 -5.71 9.15 2.92
C ASN A 115 -5.91 8.78 1.45
N GLY A 116 -7.09 8.32 1.08
CA GLY A 116 -7.49 8.05 -0.30
C GLY A 116 -7.59 6.58 -0.65
N ASP A 117 -7.73 6.32 -1.93
CA ASP A 117 -7.73 5.00 -2.53
C ASP A 117 -6.40 4.74 -3.28
N SER A 118 -6.10 3.48 -3.60
CA SER A 118 -4.86 3.08 -4.28
C SER A 118 -4.95 3.10 -5.80
N ASN A 119 -6.02 3.66 -6.35
CA ASN A 119 -6.09 3.86 -7.78
C ASN A 119 -4.86 4.65 -8.29
N TYR A 120 -4.57 4.59 -9.57
CA TYR A 120 -3.40 5.18 -10.25
C TYR A 120 -3.02 6.58 -9.73
N GLY A 121 -4.03 7.40 -9.53
CA GLY A 121 -3.89 8.68 -8.86
C GLY A 121 -4.12 8.62 -7.35
N GLY A 122 -4.37 7.43 -6.80
CA GLY A 122 -4.70 7.27 -5.41
C GLY A 122 -3.49 7.37 -4.51
N GLY A 123 -3.72 7.71 -3.31
CA GLY A 123 -2.68 7.97 -2.37
C GLY A 123 -2.79 7.18 -1.09
N ALA A 124 -3.43 6.02 -1.11
CA ALA A 124 -3.69 5.26 0.11
C ALA A 124 -2.43 4.73 0.81
N LYS A 125 -1.28 4.73 0.16
CA LYS A 125 -0.05 4.25 0.77
C LYS A 125 0.49 5.29 1.76
N ALA A 126 0.59 4.89 3.03
CA ALA A 126 0.95 5.79 4.12
C ALA A 126 2.35 6.40 3.98
N ASN A 127 3.28 5.72 3.31
CA ASN A 127 4.62 6.23 3.02
C ASN A 127 4.65 7.54 2.23
N ARG A 128 3.56 7.95 1.60
CA ARG A 128 3.43 9.26 0.95
C ARG A 128 3.12 10.40 1.91
N TYR A 129 2.78 10.10 3.15
CA TYR A 129 2.27 11.09 4.12
C TYR A 129 3.01 11.06 5.43
N ILE A 130 3.69 9.97 5.76
CA ILE A 130 4.41 9.78 7.01
C ILE A 130 5.81 9.29 6.70
N ASP A 131 6.79 9.98 7.25
CA ASP A 131 8.16 9.50 7.33
C ASP A 131 8.31 8.46 8.46
N SER A 132 9.18 7.46 8.29
CA SER A 132 9.41 6.40 9.28
C SER A 132 9.76 6.94 10.68
N MET A 133 10.51 8.05 10.75
CA MET A 133 10.89 8.68 12.01
C MET A 133 9.78 9.52 12.67
N ASN A 134 8.68 9.73 11.97
CA ASN A 134 7.49 10.43 12.47
C ASN A 134 6.33 9.47 12.77
N LEU A 135 6.53 8.17 12.58
CA LEU A 135 5.55 7.15 12.90
C LEU A 135 5.39 7.00 14.40
N GLY A 136 4.16 7.04 14.89
CA GLY A 136 3.80 6.80 16.28
C GLY A 136 3.19 5.42 16.52
N GLY A 137 3.06 4.63 15.46
CA GLY A 137 2.57 3.26 15.47
C GLY A 137 1.52 2.99 14.41
N VAL A 138 1.24 1.72 14.17
CA VAL A 138 0.22 1.25 13.23
C VAL A 138 -0.71 0.28 13.95
N GLU A 139 -2.01 0.55 13.85
CA GLU A 139 -3.04 -0.39 14.26
C GLU A 139 -3.60 -1.09 13.02
N VAL A 140 -3.59 -2.40 13.04
CA VAL A 140 -4.11 -3.26 11.96
C VAL A 140 -5.37 -3.96 12.44
N ASN A 141 -6.49 -3.63 11.83
CA ASN A 141 -7.77 -4.30 12.06
C ASN A 141 -8.02 -5.28 10.92
N GLN A 142 -7.99 -6.56 11.23
CA GLN A 142 -8.08 -7.64 10.24
C GLN A 142 -9.53 -8.10 10.08
N GLY A 143 -10.11 -7.90 8.90
CA GLY A 143 -11.49 -8.27 8.60
C GLY A 143 -12.53 -7.30 9.21
N ILE A 144 -12.50 -7.12 10.52
CA ILE A 144 -13.46 -6.29 11.24
C ILE A 144 -12.91 -4.86 11.39
N ALA A 145 -13.30 -3.98 10.47
CA ALA A 145 -12.99 -2.55 10.59
C ALA A 145 -13.81 -1.90 11.70
N ALA A 146 -13.21 -0.95 12.42
CA ALA A 146 -13.95 -0.08 13.32
C ALA A 146 -15.09 0.62 12.57
N ILE A 147 -16.28 0.68 13.16
CA ILE A 147 -17.46 1.17 12.46
C ILE A 147 -17.34 2.63 12.00
N GLY A 148 -16.61 3.45 12.76
CA GLY A 148 -16.34 4.84 12.45
C GLY A 148 -15.20 5.06 11.45
N THR A 149 -14.58 4.00 10.91
CA THR A 149 -13.47 4.14 9.97
C THR A 149 -13.92 4.81 8.68
N ARG A 150 -13.23 5.88 8.32
CA ARG A 150 -13.48 6.70 7.13
C ARG A 150 -12.66 6.20 5.96
N SER A 151 -13.11 5.12 5.37
CA SER A 151 -12.51 4.54 4.16
C SER A 151 -13.59 3.82 3.35
N THR A 152 -13.58 4.05 2.06
CA THR A 152 -14.43 3.35 1.09
C THR A 152 -13.87 1.99 0.67
N GLU A 153 -12.67 1.60 1.13
CA GLU A 153 -11.95 0.40 0.70
C GLU A 153 -11.79 -0.63 1.85
N SER A 154 -12.50 -0.50 2.95
CA SER A 154 -12.31 -1.31 4.16
C SER A 154 -13.03 -2.67 4.13
N LEU A 155 -12.98 -3.41 3.02
CA LEU A 155 -13.59 -4.76 2.92
C LEU A 155 -12.91 -5.75 3.88
N GLY A 156 -11.58 -5.82 3.82
CA GLY A 156 -10.76 -6.76 4.58
C GLY A 156 -10.18 -6.20 5.88
N GLY A 157 -10.67 -5.04 6.33
CA GLY A 157 -10.17 -4.37 7.52
C GLY A 157 -9.46 -3.05 7.22
N THR A 158 -8.62 -2.59 8.15
CA THR A 158 -7.98 -1.27 8.06
C THR A 158 -6.57 -1.25 8.60
N LEU A 159 -5.75 -0.36 8.04
CA LEU A 159 -4.44 0.05 8.52
C LEU A 159 -4.54 1.49 9.01
N ASN A 160 -4.43 1.70 10.32
CA ASN A 160 -4.56 3.01 10.94
C ASN A 160 -3.18 3.48 11.41
N PHE A 161 -2.56 4.37 10.63
CA PHE A 161 -1.26 4.94 10.94
C PHE A 161 -1.44 6.15 11.83
N THR A 162 -0.63 6.23 12.88
CA THR A 162 -0.58 7.41 13.76
C THR A 162 0.77 8.09 13.64
N THR A 163 0.76 9.42 13.64
CA THR A 163 1.98 10.22 13.70
C THR A 163 2.35 10.47 15.16
N ASN A 164 3.66 10.45 15.48
CA ASN A 164 4.08 10.67 16.85
C ASN A 164 3.78 12.11 17.28
N ASN A 165 3.53 12.27 18.59
CA ASN A 165 3.23 13.56 19.19
C ASN A 165 4.49 14.43 19.37
N PRO A 166 4.35 15.77 19.43
CA PRO A 166 5.44 16.64 19.81
C PRO A 166 5.92 16.37 21.25
N GLU A 167 7.24 16.43 21.46
CA GLU A 167 7.86 16.25 22.77
C GLU A 167 7.48 17.35 23.76
N GLU A 168 7.51 17.00 25.05
CA GLU A 168 7.25 17.94 26.14
C GLU A 168 8.38 18.96 26.32
N GLU A 169 9.61 18.53 26.03
CA GLU A 169 10.81 19.35 26.13
C GLU A 169 11.34 19.70 24.73
N GLN A 170 12.07 20.81 24.66
CA GLN A 170 12.74 21.19 23.42
C GLN A 170 13.79 20.13 23.06
N ARG A 171 13.74 19.63 21.83
CA ARG A 171 14.63 18.59 21.33
C ARG A 171 14.95 18.83 19.85
N MET A 172 16.17 18.52 19.47
CA MET A 172 16.54 18.44 18.07
C MET A 172 17.17 17.08 17.78
N ARG A 173 16.63 16.37 16.77
CA ARG A 173 17.15 15.11 16.28
C ARG A 173 17.70 15.30 14.89
N ALA A 174 18.91 14.81 14.65
CA ALA A 174 19.51 14.73 13.32
C ALA A 174 19.95 13.29 13.05
N GLN A 175 19.68 12.79 11.85
CA GLN A 175 20.02 11.43 11.47
C GLN A 175 20.64 11.39 10.07
N VAL A 176 21.66 10.56 9.91
CA VAL A 176 22.29 10.24 8.63
C VAL A 176 22.30 8.73 8.47
N THR A 177 21.77 8.25 7.34
CA THR A 177 21.83 6.84 6.99
C THR A 177 22.56 6.69 5.66
N THR A 178 23.39 5.66 5.53
CA THR A 178 24.03 5.24 4.28
C THR A 178 23.90 3.72 4.14
N GLY A 179 23.69 3.24 2.93
CA GLY A 179 23.45 1.83 2.67
C GLY A 179 23.98 1.37 1.32
N ASP A 180 23.67 0.10 1.01
CA ASP A 180 23.94 -0.47 -0.31
C ASP A 180 23.18 0.30 -1.40
N PHE A 181 23.56 0.12 -2.66
CA PHE A 181 22.93 0.75 -3.82
C PHE A 181 22.96 2.29 -3.77
N ASP A 182 24.08 2.85 -3.28
CA ASP A 182 24.30 4.29 -3.10
C ASP A 182 23.25 5.00 -2.23
N ALA A 183 22.54 4.25 -1.39
CA ALA A 183 21.49 4.79 -0.54
C ALA A 183 22.04 5.79 0.47
N ARG A 184 21.35 6.91 0.57
CA ARG A 184 21.64 7.99 1.53
C ARG A 184 20.34 8.60 2.02
N ARG A 185 20.33 8.95 3.30
CA ARG A 185 19.24 9.67 3.94
C ARG A 185 19.80 10.73 4.87
N TYR A 186 19.16 11.88 4.86
CA TYR A 186 19.41 12.99 5.78
C TYR A 186 18.07 13.38 6.39
N TYR A 187 17.95 13.27 7.71
CA TYR A 187 16.74 13.62 8.43
C TYR A 187 17.05 14.62 9.55
N VAL A 188 16.17 15.57 9.74
CA VAL A 188 16.21 16.50 10.87
C VAL A 188 14.79 16.72 11.41
N ARG A 189 14.64 16.73 12.73
CA ARG A 189 13.41 17.09 13.41
C ARG A 189 13.73 18.04 14.57
N TYR A 190 12.89 19.04 14.73
CA TYR A 190 12.91 19.97 15.84
C TYR A 190 11.58 19.97 16.57
N ASP A 191 11.59 19.65 17.84
CA ASP A 191 10.47 19.74 18.77
C ASP A 191 10.63 21.02 19.61
N THR A 192 9.57 21.81 19.69
CA THR A 192 9.58 23.12 20.39
C THR A 192 9.58 22.99 21.91
N GLY A 193 9.22 21.82 22.44
CA GLY A 193 8.76 21.69 23.81
C GLY A 193 7.45 22.49 24.01
N ARG A 194 7.05 22.64 25.25
CA ARG A 194 5.88 23.44 25.62
C ARG A 194 6.17 24.93 25.48
N VAL A 195 5.35 25.60 24.68
CA VAL A 195 5.37 27.05 24.40
C VAL A 195 3.99 27.66 24.67
N LEU A 196 3.83 28.97 24.51
CA LEU A 196 2.56 29.69 24.70
C LEU A 196 1.92 29.37 26.06
N ASP A 197 2.66 29.72 27.14
CA ASP A 197 2.24 29.47 28.52
C ASP A 197 2.04 27.98 28.88
N GLY A 198 2.71 27.09 28.13
CA GLY A 198 2.68 25.64 28.34
C GLY A 198 1.53 24.90 27.68
N THR A 199 0.71 25.56 26.89
CA THR A 199 -0.46 24.97 26.24
C THR A 199 -0.18 24.35 24.87
N THR A 200 0.91 24.75 24.21
CA THR A 200 1.19 24.34 22.83
C THR A 200 2.55 23.67 22.74
N ARG A 201 2.62 22.61 21.97
CA ARG A 201 3.85 21.95 21.54
C ARG A 201 3.74 21.61 20.05
N ALA A 202 4.87 21.63 19.36
CA ALA A 202 4.93 21.35 17.94
C ALA A 202 6.25 20.71 17.55
N TRP A 203 6.24 19.96 16.44
CA TRP A 203 7.45 19.55 15.77
C TRP A 203 7.43 19.86 14.29
N PHE A 204 8.62 19.95 13.71
CA PHE A 204 8.87 20.13 12.29
C PHE A 204 9.95 19.16 11.88
N SER A 205 9.76 18.43 10.79
CA SER A 205 10.77 17.52 10.25
C SER A 205 10.98 17.73 8.75
N PHE A 206 12.20 17.41 8.32
CA PHE A 206 12.55 17.34 6.91
C PHE A 206 13.46 16.14 6.69
N ASN A 207 13.24 15.41 5.59
CA ASN A 207 14.17 14.40 5.13
C ASN A 207 14.43 14.53 3.62
N HIS A 208 15.60 14.03 3.22
CA HIS A 208 16.01 13.80 1.85
C HIS A 208 16.56 12.38 1.74
N ASN A 209 16.01 11.58 0.82
CA ASN A 209 16.42 10.22 0.55
C ASN A 209 16.83 10.08 -0.91
N GLU A 210 17.91 9.35 -1.18
CA GLU A 210 18.32 8.96 -2.53
C GLU A 210 18.82 7.52 -2.55
N ALA A 211 18.58 6.78 -3.64
CA ALA A 211 19.14 5.45 -3.89
C ALA A 211 19.13 5.09 -5.37
N SER A 212 20.01 4.17 -5.78
CA SER A 212 19.96 3.51 -7.08
C SER A 212 19.14 2.21 -7.00
N ASP A 213 18.82 1.63 -8.18
CA ASP A 213 18.26 0.26 -8.21
C ASP A 213 19.31 -0.78 -7.85
N TRP A 214 18.87 -1.90 -7.30
CA TRP A 214 19.75 -2.98 -6.89
C TRP A 214 20.19 -3.92 -8.04
N MET A 215 19.57 -3.81 -9.24
CA MET A 215 19.86 -4.71 -10.36
C MET A 215 21.06 -4.23 -11.19
N GLU A 216 21.03 -2.97 -11.66
CA GLU A 216 22.10 -2.41 -12.51
C GLU A 216 22.65 -1.08 -11.97
N GLY A 217 22.06 -0.51 -10.92
CA GLY A 217 22.45 0.78 -10.36
C GLY A 217 22.20 1.96 -11.29
N SER A 218 21.19 1.86 -12.15
CA SER A 218 20.89 2.85 -13.19
C SER A 218 19.74 3.79 -12.83
N ALA A 219 18.92 3.43 -11.87
CA ALA A 219 17.83 4.26 -11.37
C ALA A 219 18.35 5.48 -10.61
N GLN A 220 17.55 6.53 -10.61
CA GLN A 220 17.71 7.73 -9.79
C GLN A 220 16.44 7.93 -8.99
N ASN A 221 16.40 7.27 -7.83
CA ASN A 221 15.31 7.43 -6.88
C ASN A 221 15.66 8.56 -5.92
N GLU A 222 14.78 9.52 -5.77
CA GLU A 222 14.97 10.68 -4.90
C GLU A 222 13.63 11.05 -4.27
N ARG A 223 13.66 11.38 -2.97
CA ARG A 223 12.48 11.78 -2.21
C ARG A 223 12.82 12.87 -1.22
N ASP A 224 12.05 13.94 -1.28
CA ASP A 224 12.02 15.00 -0.28
C ASP A 224 10.70 14.95 0.49
N HIS A 225 10.78 14.99 1.82
CA HIS A 225 9.60 14.99 2.66
C HIS A 225 9.71 16.03 3.77
N PHE A 226 8.68 16.85 3.92
CA PHE A 226 8.51 17.78 5.03
C PHE A 226 7.22 17.44 5.79
N ALA A 227 7.28 17.43 7.13
CA ALA A 227 6.09 17.32 7.94
C ALA A 227 6.15 18.22 9.17
N ALA A 228 4.97 18.58 9.69
CA ALA A 228 4.80 19.34 10.91
C ALA A 228 3.54 18.91 11.64
N LYS A 229 3.60 18.82 12.97
CA LYS A 229 2.45 18.58 13.84
C LYS A 229 2.47 19.54 15.00
N PHE A 230 1.29 20.01 15.41
CA PHE A 230 1.15 20.75 16.65
C PHE A 230 -0.03 20.23 17.45
N ILE A 231 0.06 20.38 18.76
CA ILE A 231 -1.02 20.11 19.70
C ILE A 231 -1.13 21.34 20.61
N ASN A 232 -2.36 21.84 20.76
CA ASN A 232 -2.68 22.88 21.74
C ASN A 232 -3.73 22.34 22.70
N GLU A 233 -3.38 22.25 23.96
CA GLU A 233 -4.20 21.71 25.05
C GLU A 233 -4.84 22.89 25.81
N GLY A 234 -6.12 23.14 25.55
CA GLY A 234 -6.93 24.12 26.31
C GLY A 234 -7.57 23.47 27.54
N GLU A 235 -8.32 24.27 28.32
CA GLU A 235 -8.99 23.76 29.53
C GLU A 235 -10.12 22.75 29.26
N SER A 236 -10.77 22.85 28.10
CA SER A 236 -11.93 22.04 27.71
C SER A 236 -11.90 21.59 26.25
N PHE A 237 -10.79 21.83 25.57
CA PHE A 237 -10.60 21.35 24.20
C PHE A 237 -9.13 21.11 23.90
N THR A 238 -8.87 20.20 22.98
CA THR A 238 -7.56 19.97 22.36
C THR A 238 -7.67 20.26 20.87
N LEU A 239 -6.70 21.01 20.34
CA LEU A 239 -6.59 21.31 18.92
C LEU A 239 -5.31 20.66 18.39
N THR A 240 -5.44 19.72 17.46
CA THR A 240 -4.33 19.07 16.77
C THR A 240 -4.31 19.46 15.31
N GLY A 241 -3.14 19.78 14.78
CA GLY A 241 -2.94 19.99 13.35
C GLY A 241 -1.71 19.24 12.83
N TYR A 242 -1.83 18.71 11.62
CA TYR A 242 -0.78 18.02 10.91
C TYR A 242 -0.70 18.49 9.46
N TYR A 243 0.49 18.55 8.92
CA TYR A 243 0.74 18.79 7.51
C TYR A 243 1.94 18.00 7.04
N ALA A 244 1.84 17.37 5.88
CA ALA A 244 2.93 16.71 5.17
C ALA A 244 2.98 17.15 3.71
N TRP A 245 4.19 17.37 3.21
CA TRP A 245 4.54 17.54 1.81
C TRP A 245 5.56 16.50 1.43
N ASP A 246 5.37 15.87 0.27
CA ASP A 246 6.21 14.79 -0.24
C ASP A 246 6.40 14.97 -1.74
N ASP A 247 7.66 14.99 -2.20
CA ASP A 247 8.04 15.04 -3.61
C ASP A 247 8.96 13.88 -3.91
N ILE A 248 8.54 13.02 -4.84
CA ILE A 248 9.25 11.79 -5.18
C ILE A 248 9.47 11.65 -6.68
N GLN A 249 10.68 11.28 -7.06
CA GLN A 249 11.03 10.68 -8.33
C GLN A 249 11.45 9.24 -8.11
N GLU A 250 10.78 8.31 -8.78
CA GLU A 250 11.10 6.88 -8.73
C GLU A 250 11.27 6.33 -10.15
N ASP A 251 12.31 5.52 -10.36
CA ASP A 251 12.51 4.73 -11.57
C ASP A 251 12.10 3.29 -11.27
N ASN A 252 10.96 2.87 -11.85
CA ASN A 252 10.23 1.69 -11.45
C ASN A 252 10.94 0.38 -11.78
N TYR A 253 10.65 -0.65 -11.00
CA TYR A 253 10.98 -2.04 -11.30
C TYR A 253 9.90 -2.68 -12.18
N GLN A 254 10.31 -3.60 -13.07
CA GLN A 254 9.38 -4.30 -13.95
C GLN A 254 9.03 -5.67 -13.37
N ARG A 255 7.76 -6.04 -13.50
CA ARG A 255 7.31 -7.40 -13.20
C ARG A 255 7.70 -8.38 -14.29
N LEU A 256 8.01 -9.59 -13.91
CA LEU A 256 8.16 -10.73 -14.79
C LEU A 256 6.79 -11.30 -15.18
N TYR A 257 6.70 -11.89 -16.36
CA TYR A 257 5.46 -12.44 -16.89
C TYR A 257 5.48 -13.97 -17.04
N SER A 258 6.57 -14.62 -16.65
CA SER A 258 6.67 -16.07 -16.63
C SER A 258 7.65 -16.58 -15.58
N ALA A 259 7.40 -17.80 -15.07
CA ALA A 259 8.34 -18.51 -14.22
C ALA A 259 9.70 -18.76 -14.91
N GLY A 260 9.68 -18.89 -16.26
CA GLY A 260 10.90 -19.09 -17.05
C GLY A 260 11.83 -17.88 -17.02
N ASP A 261 11.29 -16.67 -16.94
CA ASP A 261 12.11 -15.45 -16.86
C ASP A 261 12.84 -15.40 -15.53
N PHE A 262 12.16 -15.68 -14.42
CA PHE A 262 12.77 -15.76 -13.09
C PHE A 262 13.83 -16.88 -13.00
N ALA A 263 13.51 -18.06 -13.50
CA ALA A 263 14.45 -19.19 -13.52
C ALA A 263 15.69 -18.93 -14.40
N ALA A 264 15.56 -18.12 -15.44
CA ALA A 264 16.67 -17.76 -16.33
C ALA A 264 17.63 -16.76 -15.68
N ASN A 265 17.10 -15.78 -14.96
CA ASN A 265 17.88 -14.79 -14.22
C ASN A 265 17.05 -14.18 -13.07
N PRO A 266 17.21 -14.64 -11.83
CA PRO A 266 16.45 -14.15 -10.68
C PRO A 266 16.86 -12.74 -10.21
N ASP A 267 17.94 -12.17 -10.77
CA ASP A 267 18.47 -10.85 -10.38
C ASP A 267 18.20 -9.78 -11.45
N TRP A 268 17.26 -10.02 -12.38
CA TRP A 268 17.01 -9.09 -13.46
C TRP A 268 15.55 -9.02 -13.89
N ASP A 269 14.97 -7.84 -13.81
CA ASP A 269 13.58 -7.52 -14.16
C ASP A 269 13.35 -7.21 -15.66
N GLN A 270 14.35 -7.47 -16.51
CA GLN A 270 14.34 -7.20 -17.96
C GLN A 270 14.44 -5.71 -18.35
N LEU A 271 14.57 -4.79 -17.41
CA LEU A 271 14.95 -3.42 -17.71
C LEU A 271 16.47 -3.30 -17.89
N ILE A 272 16.91 -2.28 -18.63
CA ILE A 272 18.32 -1.99 -18.89
C ILE A 272 18.69 -0.57 -18.48
N GLY A 273 19.91 -0.41 -17.97
CA GLY A 273 20.46 0.90 -17.58
C GLY A 273 21.08 1.69 -18.73
N THR A 274 21.34 1.05 -19.86
CA THR A 274 22.02 1.68 -21.01
C THR A 274 21.03 2.16 -22.06
N TRP A 275 21.14 3.42 -22.45
CA TRP A 275 20.45 3.97 -23.62
C TRP A 275 21.22 3.63 -24.91
N SER A 276 20.50 3.25 -25.96
CA SER A 276 21.07 2.82 -27.24
C SER A 276 20.53 3.60 -28.45
N ASP A 277 21.14 3.40 -29.64
CA ASP A 277 20.63 3.92 -30.93
C ASP A 277 19.45 3.10 -31.47
N THR A 278 18.97 2.13 -30.71
CA THR A 278 17.93 1.18 -31.11
C THR A 278 16.65 1.46 -30.36
N PRO A 279 15.70 2.21 -30.95
CA PRO A 279 14.45 2.58 -30.28
C PRO A 279 13.66 1.38 -29.74
N TYR A 280 13.75 0.23 -30.40
CA TYR A 280 13.11 -0.99 -29.94
C TYR A 280 13.66 -1.48 -28.61
N VAL A 281 14.98 -1.42 -28.41
CA VAL A 281 15.65 -1.80 -27.16
C VAL A 281 15.40 -0.76 -26.06
N ASN A 282 15.40 0.52 -26.42
CA ASN A 282 15.18 1.59 -25.45
C ASN A 282 13.81 1.57 -24.76
N GLN A 283 12.83 0.79 -25.28
CA GLN A 283 11.52 0.64 -24.64
C GLN A 283 11.61 0.09 -23.22
N VAL A 284 12.68 -0.62 -22.88
CA VAL A 284 12.93 -1.16 -21.54
C VAL A 284 14.09 -0.44 -20.84
N HIS A 285 14.42 0.78 -21.24
CA HIS A 285 15.37 1.59 -20.50
C HIS A 285 14.76 2.04 -19.17
N ARG A 286 15.39 1.68 -18.03
CA ARG A 286 14.85 1.89 -16.68
C ARG A 286 14.42 3.33 -16.44
N ARG A 287 15.28 4.31 -16.71
CA ARG A 287 14.95 5.72 -16.53
C ARG A 287 13.85 6.28 -17.44
N GLY A 288 13.36 5.47 -18.36
CA GLY A 288 12.17 5.75 -19.17
C GLY A 288 10.89 5.16 -18.56
N TRP A 289 11.01 4.39 -17.47
CA TRP A 289 9.92 3.85 -16.68
C TRP A 289 9.95 4.52 -15.31
N SER A 290 9.50 5.74 -15.25
CA SER A 290 9.59 6.56 -14.05
C SER A 290 8.23 7.06 -13.60
N THR A 291 8.14 7.36 -12.33
CA THR A 291 7.02 8.05 -11.70
C THR A 291 7.55 9.28 -10.97
N ASN A 292 6.90 10.42 -11.19
CA ASN A 292 7.17 11.65 -10.46
C ASN A 292 5.86 12.05 -9.79
N ARG A 293 5.91 12.41 -8.50
CA ARG A 293 4.69 12.69 -7.75
C ARG A 293 4.95 13.66 -6.61
N GLU A 294 4.08 14.66 -6.49
CA GLU A 294 4.01 15.56 -5.36
C GLU A 294 2.70 15.32 -4.59
N ASN A 295 2.80 15.20 -3.27
CA ASN A 295 1.66 15.06 -2.37
C ASN A 295 1.66 16.18 -1.33
N ASN A 296 0.47 16.67 -1.00
CA ASN A 296 0.22 17.60 0.08
C ASN A 296 -0.98 17.08 0.87
N PHE A 297 -0.79 16.76 2.14
CA PHE A 297 -1.86 16.29 3.02
C PHE A 297 -1.84 17.08 4.32
N GLY A 298 -3.00 17.45 4.81
CA GLY A 298 -3.07 18.11 6.11
C GLY A 298 -4.46 18.02 6.72
N TYR A 299 -4.50 18.10 8.05
CA TYR A 299 -5.73 18.13 8.81
C TYR A 299 -5.66 19.10 9.99
N LEU A 300 -6.83 19.47 10.47
CA LEU A 300 -7.04 20.16 11.74
C LEU A 300 -8.18 19.45 12.48
N LYS A 301 -7.91 19.00 13.72
CA LYS A 301 -8.86 18.28 14.57
C LYS A 301 -9.04 19.05 15.88
N MET A 302 -10.27 19.27 16.27
CA MET A 302 -10.65 19.81 17.58
C MET A 302 -11.43 18.74 18.32
N GLU A 303 -11.03 18.43 19.52
CA GLU A 303 -11.68 17.54 20.48
C GLU A 303 -12.08 18.37 21.69
N ALA A 304 -13.32 18.23 22.15
CA ALA A 304 -13.84 19.04 23.24
C ALA A 304 -14.76 18.25 24.17
N ASP A 305 -14.47 18.35 25.46
CA ASP A 305 -15.30 17.86 26.55
C ASP A 305 -16.45 18.87 26.78
N VAL A 306 -17.63 18.56 26.26
CA VAL A 306 -18.81 19.42 26.41
C VAL A 306 -19.39 19.30 27.83
N THR A 307 -19.33 18.09 28.39
CA THR A 307 -19.60 17.78 29.80
C THR A 307 -18.70 16.64 30.23
N ASP A 308 -18.67 16.31 31.52
CA ASP A 308 -17.86 15.21 32.06
C ASP A 308 -18.12 13.84 31.41
N ASN A 309 -19.22 13.69 30.68
CA ASN A 309 -19.65 12.41 30.07
C ASN A 309 -20.09 12.56 28.61
N PHE A 310 -19.82 13.68 27.96
CA PHE A 310 -20.14 13.93 26.55
C PHE A 310 -19.05 14.72 25.89
N ASP A 311 -18.37 14.09 24.94
CA ASP A 311 -17.32 14.69 24.12
C ASP A 311 -17.70 14.75 22.65
N VAL A 312 -17.09 15.67 21.92
CA VAL A 312 -17.26 15.86 20.50
C VAL A 312 -15.91 16.08 19.82
N ALA A 313 -15.76 15.54 18.63
CA ALA A 313 -14.60 15.81 17.79
C ALA A 313 -15.05 16.34 16.41
N ILE A 314 -14.35 17.36 15.92
CA ILE A 314 -14.55 17.94 14.59
C ILE A 314 -13.21 17.93 13.87
N GLY A 315 -13.16 17.30 12.71
CA GLY A 315 -11.99 17.27 11.85
C GLY A 315 -12.23 17.90 10.49
N LEU A 316 -11.23 18.65 10.01
CA LEU A 316 -11.17 19.17 8.64
C LEU A 316 -9.88 18.66 8.01
N TYR A 317 -9.92 18.20 6.77
CA TYR A 317 -8.73 17.76 6.07
C TYR A 317 -8.75 18.16 4.59
N ALA A 318 -7.55 18.22 4.02
CA ALA A 318 -7.35 18.43 2.60
C ALA A 318 -6.17 17.61 2.11
N HIS A 319 -6.27 17.10 0.90
CA HIS A 319 -5.23 16.36 0.22
C HIS A 319 -5.16 16.79 -1.24
N LYS A 320 -3.97 17.16 -1.70
CA LYS A 320 -3.69 17.43 -3.10
C LYS A 320 -2.51 16.60 -3.55
N MET A 321 -2.68 15.91 -4.68
CA MET A 321 -1.62 15.14 -5.32
C MET A 321 -1.59 15.46 -6.81
N GLU A 322 -0.38 15.60 -7.35
CA GLU A 322 -0.13 15.68 -8.78
C GLU A 322 1.00 14.71 -9.14
N GLY A 323 0.87 13.99 -10.24
CA GLY A 323 1.88 13.03 -10.63
C GLY A 323 1.85 12.67 -12.10
N ARG A 324 2.91 11.96 -12.49
CA ARG A 324 3.11 11.50 -13.85
C ARG A 324 3.85 10.18 -13.86
N GLY A 325 3.33 9.20 -14.61
CA GLY A 325 4.03 7.97 -14.95
C GLY A 325 4.50 8.01 -16.39
N ASP A 326 5.77 7.67 -16.60
CA ASP A 326 6.46 7.81 -17.89
C ASP A 326 6.77 6.46 -18.55
N TRP A 327 6.92 6.46 -19.87
CA TRP A 327 7.41 5.33 -20.64
C TRP A 327 7.92 5.79 -22.02
N VAL A 328 8.88 5.05 -22.59
CA VAL A 328 9.48 5.33 -23.90
C VAL A 328 9.08 4.33 -25.00
N PRO A 329 7.79 4.28 -25.41
CA PRO A 329 7.31 3.38 -26.48
C PRO A 329 7.83 3.79 -27.85
N PRO A 330 7.59 2.98 -28.90
CA PRO A 330 7.84 3.38 -30.27
C PRO A 330 7.10 4.66 -30.64
N TYR A 331 7.66 5.38 -31.60
CA TYR A 331 6.93 6.47 -32.23
C TYR A 331 5.75 5.93 -33.06
N LEU A 332 4.58 6.51 -32.84
CA LEU A 332 3.34 6.10 -33.49
C LEU A 332 3.00 7.13 -34.58
N GLY A 333 3.01 6.67 -35.82
CA GLY A 333 2.62 7.50 -36.93
C GLY A 333 1.23 7.17 -37.48
N ASN A 334 0.67 8.14 -38.19
CA ASN A 334 -0.67 7.99 -38.82
C ASN A 334 -1.76 7.65 -37.78
N VAL A 335 -1.77 8.32 -36.65
CA VAL A 335 -2.88 8.24 -35.71
C VAL A 335 -4.20 8.67 -36.40
N THR A 336 -5.31 8.06 -36.07
CA THR A 336 -6.61 8.43 -36.62
C THR A 336 -7.13 9.75 -36.05
N ASP A 337 -7.79 10.54 -36.86
CA ASP A 337 -8.56 11.68 -36.44
C ASP A 337 -9.90 11.27 -35.77
N ASP A 338 -10.64 12.23 -35.23
CA ASP A 338 -11.93 12.01 -34.54
C ASP A 338 -13.01 11.36 -35.43
N ALA A 339 -12.84 11.39 -36.73
CA ALA A 339 -13.75 10.76 -37.70
C ALA A 339 -13.27 9.35 -38.10
N GLY A 340 -12.15 8.88 -37.56
CA GLY A 340 -11.53 7.61 -37.91
C GLY A 340 -10.70 7.66 -39.19
N GLY A 341 -10.37 8.86 -39.68
CA GLY A 341 -9.47 9.05 -40.82
C GLY A 341 -8.01 8.95 -40.39
N ALA A 342 -7.15 8.55 -41.33
CA ALA A 342 -5.73 8.51 -41.09
C ALA A 342 -5.14 9.94 -41.02
N GLU A 343 -4.44 10.24 -39.94
CA GLU A 343 -3.73 11.51 -39.79
C GLU A 343 -2.25 11.29 -39.56
N SER A 344 -1.43 12.09 -40.20
CA SER A 344 -0.01 12.10 -39.93
C SER A 344 0.23 13.11 -38.81
N GLU A 345 0.87 12.66 -37.78
CA GLU A 345 1.17 13.39 -36.55
C GLU A 345 1.82 14.74 -36.69
N VAL A 346 2.03 15.44 -37.58
CA VAL A 346 2.66 16.77 -37.58
C VAL A 346 2.13 17.61 -38.75
N LEU A 347 0.87 17.81 -38.78
CA LEU A 347 0.31 18.83 -39.63
C LEU A 347 -0.05 20.04 -38.78
N GLY A 348 0.91 20.90 -38.50
CA GLY A 348 0.62 22.25 -38.09
C GLY A 348 0.76 22.62 -36.64
N ASN A 349 1.63 22.03 -35.86
CA ASN A 349 1.92 22.35 -34.45
C ASN A 349 0.77 22.14 -33.46
N LEU A 350 -0.26 21.41 -33.81
CA LEU A 350 -1.33 21.01 -32.91
C LEU A 350 -1.31 19.50 -32.73
N PRO A 351 -1.56 19.00 -31.50
CA PRO A 351 -1.65 17.59 -31.26
C PRO A 351 -2.89 16.99 -31.96
N VAL A 352 -2.79 15.73 -32.38
CA VAL A 352 -3.96 14.91 -32.69
C VAL A 352 -4.69 14.64 -31.37
N LEU A 353 -5.97 14.94 -31.31
CA LEU A 353 -6.80 14.70 -30.13
C LEU A 353 -7.50 13.37 -30.29
N ALA A 354 -7.51 12.53 -29.25
CA ALA A 354 -8.10 11.19 -29.24
C ALA A 354 -8.28 10.71 -30.65
N PRO A 355 -8.61 9.73 -31.06
CA PRO A 355 -9.11 8.55 -30.63
C PRO A 355 -8.05 7.54 -30.68
N SER A 356 -8.47 6.70 -30.83
CA SER A 356 -8.22 5.42 -30.38
C SER A 356 -7.14 4.60 -31.07
N ASN A 357 -6.75 4.76 -32.27
CA ASN A 357 -5.91 3.78 -32.97
C ASN A 357 -4.76 4.39 -33.75
N ALA A 358 -3.53 4.12 -33.31
CA ALA A 358 -2.35 4.36 -34.11
C ALA A 358 -2.21 3.30 -35.20
N PHE A 359 -1.83 3.70 -36.42
CA PHE A 359 -1.71 2.79 -37.55
C PHE A 359 -0.41 2.02 -37.62
N GLY A 360 0.68 2.58 -37.10
CA GLY A 360 1.96 1.93 -37.19
C GLY A 360 3.00 2.44 -36.21
N ARG A 361 3.99 1.60 -36.00
CA ARG A 361 5.17 1.89 -35.20
C ARG A 361 6.29 2.30 -36.12
N ILE A 362 6.87 3.47 -35.89
CA ILE A 362 7.96 4.02 -36.67
C ILE A 362 9.19 4.01 -35.79
N TYR A 363 10.25 3.39 -36.26
CA TYR A 363 11.52 3.32 -35.55
C TYR A 363 12.58 4.23 -36.17
N PHE A 364 12.50 4.45 -37.50
CA PHE A 364 13.48 5.26 -38.25
C PHE A 364 12.78 6.16 -39.26
N VAL A 365 13.31 7.38 -39.38
CA VAL A 365 12.86 8.35 -40.40
C VAL A 365 14.05 8.82 -41.24
N ASP A 366 13.77 9.39 -42.41
CA ASP A 366 14.77 10.11 -43.20
C ASP A 366 15.04 11.52 -42.58
N PRO A 367 16.06 12.26 -43.05
CA PRO A 367 16.34 13.62 -42.58
C PRO A 367 15.21 14.64 -42.84
N ASN A 368 14.19 14.28 -43.61
CA ASN A 368 13.02 15.11 -43.86
C ASN A 368 11.82 14.64 -43.04
N ASN A 369 12.06 13.80 -42.02
CA ASN A 369 11.06 13.24 -41.10
C ASN A 369 10.03 12.29 -41.75
N ARG A 370 10.40 11.60 -42.84
CA ARG A 370 9.56 10.61 -43.50
C ARG A 370 9.90 9.23 -42.96
N ALA A 371 8.88 8.45 -42.63
CA ALA A 371 9.05 7.07 -42.15
C ALA A 371 9.81 6.22 -43.20
N LEU A 372 10.79 5.46 -42.73
CA LEU A 372 11.57 4.54 -43.52
C LEU A 372 11.11 3.10 -43.29
N SER A 373 11.16 2.31 -44.37
CA SER A 373 11.02 0.85 -44.28
C SER A 373 12.43 0.21 -44.32
N PRO A 374 12.61 -0.96 -43.65
CA PRO A 374 13.90 -1.66 -43.70
C PRO A 374 14.22 -2.14 -45.12
N ALA A 375 15.47 -2.35 -45.41
CA ALA A 375 15.93 -2.90 -46.67
C ALA A 375 15.31 -4.29 -46.95
N GLU A 376 14.87 -4.53 -48.17
CA GLU A 376 14.28 -5.79 -48.56
C GLU A 376 15.20 -6.98 -48.29
N GLY A 377 14.72 -8.00 -47.63
CA GLY A 377 15.47 -9.21 -47.28
C GLY A 377 16.46 -9.05 -46.11
N CYS A 378 16.53 -7.89 -45.47
CA CYS A 378 17.35 -7.70 -44.29
C CYS A 378 16.89 -8.59 -43.14
N GLN A 379 17.86 -9.25 -42.50
CA GLN A 379 17.64 -10.07 -41.32
C GLN A 379 18.17 -9.35 -40.09
N SER A 380 17.34 -9.22 -39.05
CA SER A 380 17.75 -8.65 -37.79
C SER A 380 18.20 -9.74 -36.83
N SER A 381 19.24 -9.41 -36.05
CA SER A 381 19.66 -10.21 -34.89
C SER A 381 19.04 -9.73 -33.58
N ILE A 382 18.32 -8.61 -33.60
CA ILE A 382 17.71 -8.02 -32.40
C ILE A 382 16.41 -8.75 -32.06
N THR A 383 16.41 -9.41 -30.91
CA THR A 383 15.23 -10.12 -30.38
C THR A 383 14.68 -9.52 -29.09
N PHE A 384 15.50 -8.79 -28.35
CA PHE A 384 15.11 -8.10 -27.12
C PHE A 384 14.49 -6.72 -27.48
N PRO A 385 13.52 -6.14 -26.69
CA PRO A 385 13.10 -6.62 -25.37
C PRO A 385 11.97 -7.66 -25.36
N TYR A 386 11.18 -7.76 -26.40
CA TYR A 386 9.94 -8.55 -26.39
C TYR A 386 10.00 -9.79 -27.31
N GLY A 387 11.18 -10.32 -27.51
CA GLY A 387 11.37 -11.57 -28.27
C GLY A 387 11.08 -11.51 -29.78
N GLY A 388 10.64 -10.34 -30.27
CA GLY A 388 10.26 -10.16 -31.67
C GLY A 388 11.41 -9.65 -32.53
N GLY A 389 12.19 -10.53 -33.12
CA GLY A 389 13.19 -10.13 -34.11
C GLY A 389 12.55 -9.71 -35.41
N GLY A 390 12.73 -8.48 -35.85
CA GLY A 390 12.25 -7.99 -37.15
C GLY A 390 13.20 -6.95 -37.75
N ALA A 391 13.32 -6.95 -39.08
CA ALA A 391 14.17 -6.00 -39.81
C ALA A 391 13.82 -4.53 -39.47
N SER A 392 12.56 -4.25 -39.09
CA SER A 392 12.08 -2.92 -38.71
C SER A 392 12.71 -2.39 -37.43
N TYR A 393 13.28 -3.25 -36.59
CA TYR A 393 13.87 -2.88 -35.30
C TYR A 393 15.37 -2.62 -35.38
N ASP A 394 16.03 -3.15 -36.43
CA ASP A 394 17.48 -3.16 -36.51
C ASP A 394 18.03 -1.95 -37.30
N PRO A 395 18.78 -1.07 -36.66
CA PRO A 395 19.44 0.08 -37.36
C PRO A 395 20.26 -0.36 -38.57
N ALA A 396 20.84 -1.58 -38.56
CA ALA A 396 21.62 -2.11 -39.67
C ALA A 396 20.79 -2.36 -40.96
N CYS A 397 19.46 -2.45 -40.83
CA CYS A 397 18.56 -2.61 -41.95
C CYS A 397 18.17 -1.29 -42.63
N TYR A 398 18.69 -0.17 -42.20
CA TYR A 398 18.35 1.16 -42.71
C TYR A 398 19.56 1.89 -43.26
N PRO A 399 19.36 2.92 -44.11
CA PRO A 399 20.42 3.77 -44.61
C PRO A 399 21.18 4.44 -43.44
N ARG A 400 22.48 4.70 -43.61
CA ARG A 400 23.33 5.29 -42.58
C ARG A 400 22.87 6.68 -42.07
N ASN A 401 22.09 7.39 -42.86
CA ASN A 401 21.50 8.67 -42.52
C ASN A 401 20.09 8.58 -41.92
N ALA A 402 19.61 7.39 -41.66
CA ALA A 402 18.36 7.20 -40.94
C ALA A 402 18.50 7.75 -39.51
N VAL A 403 17.46 8.40 -39.05
CA VAL A 403 17.35 8.97 -37.69
C VAL A 403 16.42 8.06 -36.87
N PRO A 404 16.90 7.49 -35.79
CA PRO A 404 16.06 6.73 -34.88
C PRO A 404 15.09 7.68 -34.15
N VAL A 405 13.79 7.30 -34.09
CA VAL A 405 12.75 8.08 -33.45
C VAL A 405 11.98 7.21 -32.46
N GLN A 406 11.45 7.85 -31.42
CA GLN A 406 10.72 7.16 -30.35
C GLN A 406 9.67 8.11 -29.78
N SER A 407 8.76 7.61 -28.97
CA SER A 407 7.88 8.42 -28.16
C SER A 407 8.39 8.52 -26.72
N PHE A 408 7.93 9.54 -26.03
CA PHE A 408 7.90 9.63 -24.59
C PHE A 408 6.43 9.84 -24.19
N ARG A 409 5.85 8.85 -23.55
CA ARG A 409 4.44 8.85 -23.15
C ARG A 409 4.36 9.27 -21.69
N HIS A 410 3.51 10.20 -21.41
CA HIS A 410 3.17 10.62 -20.05
C HIS A 410 1.75 10.18 -19.73
N THR A 411 1.54 9.59 -18.57
CA THR A 411 0.23 9.40 -17.96
C THR A 411 0.18 10.33 -16.76
N HIS A 412 -0.53 11.44 -16.90
CA HIS A 412 -0.75 12.43 -15.85
C HIS A 412 -1.89 11.96 -14.96
N TYR A 413 -1.76 12.19 -13.67
CA TYR A 413 -2.82 11.96 -12.71
C TYR A 413 -2.74 12.98 -11.59
N GLY A 414 -3.90 13.36 -11.11
CA GLY A 414 -4.06 14.32 -10.03
C GLY A 414 -5.17 13.90 -9.09
N ARG A 415 -5.16 14.44 -7.90
CA ARG A 415 -6.25 14.32 -6.95
C ARG A 415 -6.32 15.55 -6.08
N ASP A 416 -7.54 16.10 -5.94
CA ASP A 416 -7.87 17.14 -4.99
C ASP A 416 -9.02 16.63 -4.11
N ARG A 417 -8.83 16.66 -2.78
CA ARG A 417 -9.81 16.12 -1.82
C ARG A 417 -9.89 17.04 -0.63
N HIS A 418 -11.09 17.25 -0.13
CA HIS A 418 -11.32 17.92 1.14
C HIS A 418 -12.55 17.35 1.83
N GLY A 419 -12.52 17.32 3.14
CA GLY A 419 -13.61 16.73 3.88
C GLY A 419 -13.72 17.23 5.32
N ILE A 420 -14.84 16.84 5.90
CA ILE A 420 -15.16 17.11 7.30
C ILE A 420 -15.56 15.82 8.01
N THR A 421 -15.12 15.68 9.24
CA THR A 421 -15.52 14.60 10.15
C THR A 421 -16.14 15.18 11.39
N LEU A 422 -17.19 14.53 11.89
CA LEU A 422 -17.86 14.86 13.14
C LEU A 422 -18.01 13.57 13.92
N ASP A 423 -17.65 13.57 15.20
CA ASP A 423 -17.82 12.44 16.11
C ASP A 423 -18.36 12.94 17.44
N PHE A 424 -19.08 12.06 18.13
CA PHE A 424 -19.48 12.26 19.52
C PHE A 424 -19.41 10.95 20.28
N ASN A 425 -19.12 11.02 21.57
CA ASN A 425 -19.26 9.93 22.53
C ASN A 425 -20.09 10.44 23.70
N TRP A 426 -21.00 9.59 24.16
CA TRP A 426 -21.82 9.84 25.33
C TRP A 426 -21.76 8.65 26.27
N GLU A 427 -21.11 8.85 27.40
CA GLU A 427 -20.93 7.83 28.45
C GLU A 427 -21.98 7.97 29.54
N VAL A 428 -22.52 6.82 29.99
CA VAL A 428 -23.46 6.74 31.10
C VAL A 428 -23.03 5.61 32.04
N GLU A 429 -22.65 5.97 33.24
CA GLU A 429 -22.32 5.02 34.31
C GLU A 429 -23.47 4.84 35.32
N ALA A 430 -23.83 3.61 35.63
CA ALA A 430 -24.85 3.31 36.64
C ALA A 430 -24.67 1.89 37.27
N ASN A 431 -24.32 1.82 38.56
CA ASN A 431 -24.38 0.56 39.36
C ASN A 431 -23.62 -0.64 38.75
N GLY A 432 -22.40 -0.42 38.22
CA GLY A 432 -21.59 -1.49 37.59
C GLY A 432 -21.96 -1.79 36.16
N PHE A 433 -22.63 -0.88 35.51
CA PHE A 433 -22.94 -0.84 34.08
C PHE A 433 -22.35 0.44 33.51
N THR A 434 -21.59 0.32 32.45
CA THR A 434 -21.10 1.46 31.65
C THR A 434 -21.69 1.30 30.26
N ASN A 435 -22.25 2.39 29.74
CA ASN A 435 -22.80 2.47 28.40
C ASN A 435 -22.17 3.63 27.68
N ILE A 436 -21.66 3.38 26.46
CA ILE A 436 -21.08 4.40 25.59
C ILE A 436 -21.83 4.38 24.27
N LEU A 437 -22.57 5.46 24.00
CA LEU A 437 -23.16 5.70 22.69
C LEU A 437 -22.22 6.59 21.88
N SER A 438 -21.69 6.06 20.78
CA SER A 438 -20.82 6.78 19.85
C SER A 438 -21.51 6.95 18.51
N GLY A 439 -21.24 8.04 17.82
CA GLY A 439 -21.74 8.26 16.47
C GLY A 439 -20.95 9.31 15.73
N GLY A 440 -21.05 9.29 14.41
CA GLY A 440 -20.33 10.27 13.62
C GLY A 440 -20.84 10.41 12.20
N TYR A 441 -20.29 11.40 11.53
CA TYR A 441 -20.57 11.74 10.15
C TYR A 441 -19.29 12.09 9.41
N TRP A 442 -19.16 11.67 8.18
CA TRP A 442 -18.09 12.01 7.27
C TRP A 442 -18.66 12.51 5.95
N TYR A 443 -18.12 13.61 5.46
CA TYR A 443 -18.34 14.14 4.11
C TYR A 443 -17.01 14.40 3.44
N GLU A 444 -16.86 13.96 2.20
CA GLU A 444 -15.73 14.26 1.33
C GLU A 444 -16.19 14.66 -0.05
N ASP A 445 -15.62 15.74 -0.57
CA ASP A 445 -15.66 16.13 -1.98
C ASP A 445 -14.25 15.88 -2.56
N SER A 446 -14.17 15.13 -3.64
CA SER A 446 -12.92 14.77 -4.29
C SER A 446 -13.04 14.83 -5.81
N GLU A 447 -11.93 15.18 -6.44
CA GLU A 447 -11.80 15.19 -7.90
C GLU A 447 -10.49 14.49 -8.27
N ARG A 448 -10.55 13.52 -9.18
CA ARG A 448 -9.40 12.84 -9.75
C ARG A 448 -9.27 13.22 -11.21
N ASP A 449 -8.10 13.72 -11.60
CA ASP A 449 -7.73 13.99 -12.98
C ASP A 449 -6.90 12.84 -13.55
N GLU A 450 -7.14 12.45 -14.80
CA GLU A 450 -6.28 11.51 -15.51
C GLU A 450 -6.23 11.87 -16.99
N GLY A 451 -4.99 12.02 -17.49
CA GLY A 451 -4.74 12.33 -18.89
C GLY A 451 -3.53 11.57 -19.41
N ARG A 452 -3.49 11.37 -20.74
CA ARG A 452 -2.36 10.75 -21.40
C ARG A 452 -1.98 11.47 -22.68
N ASP A 453 -0.70 11.85 -22.74
CA ASP A 453 -0.13 12.47 -23.93
C ASP A 453 1.15 11.79 -24.40
N TRP A 454 1.49 12.03 -25.69
CA TRP A 454 2.59 11.38 -26.35
C TRP A 454 3.47 12.44 -27.03
N HIS A 455 4.72 12.44 -26.64
CA HIS A 455 5.73 13.36 -27.15
C HIS A 455 6.71 12.64 -28.06
N LYS A 456 7.25 13.33 -29.07
CA LYS A 456 8.21 12.75 -29.98
C LYS A 456 9.64 13.01 -29.50
N LEU A 457 10.44 11.94 -29.44
CA LEU A 457 11.88 12.00 -29.45
C LEU A 457 12.33 12.09 -30.90
N SER A 458 12.69 13.27 -31.35
CA SER A 458 13.02 13.51 -32.75
C SER A 458 14.32 12.84 -33.21
N ASP A 459 15.22 12.55 -32.28
CA ASP A 459 16.44 11.78 -32.48
C ASP A 459 16.78 11.02 -31.19
N ALA A 460 16.44 9.76 -31.18
CA ALA A 460 16.62 8.89 -30.00
C ALA A 460 18.11 8.64 -29.64
N ARG A 461 19.09 9.03 -30.47
CA ARG A 461 20.52 8.97 -30.12
C ARG A 461 20.90 9.92 -29.00
N HIS A 462 20.09 10.92 -28.74
CA HIS A 462 20.36 11.96 -27.76
C HIS A 462 19.64 11.76 -26.41
N GLY A 463 19.22 10.54 -26.12
CA GLY A 463 18.50 10.21 -24.89
C GLY A 463 17.05 10.68 -24.91
N ILE A 464 16.47 10.90 -23.72
CA ILE A 464 15.06 11.28 -23.55
C ILE A 464 14.89 12.80 -23.76
N ASN A 465 15.27 13.30 -24.93
CA ASN A 465 15.04 14.68 -25.35
C ASN A 465 13.78 14.73 -26.24
N PHE A 466 12.69 15.20 -25.69
CA PHE A 466 11.39 15.18 -26.36
C PHE A 466 10.87 16.58 -26.67
N ASN A 467 10.01 16.66 -27.69
CA ASN A 467 9.28 17.88 -28.00
C ASN A 467 8.28 18.17 -26.88
N THR A 468 8.26 19.38 -26.37
CA THR A 468 7.36 19.79 -25.27
C THR A 468 5.89 19.82 -25.69
N VAL A 469 5.58 20.00 -26.99
CA VAL A 469 4.23 19.90 -27.52
C VAL A 469 3.97 18.44 -27.86
N PRO A 470 2.96 17.79 -27.28
CA PRO A 470 2.60 16.43 -27.62
C PRO A 470 2.15 16.33 -29.09
N TYR A 471 2.43 15.22 -29.74
CA TYR A 471 1.88 14.97 -31.06
C TYR A 471 0.52 14.27 -30.98
N TRP A 472 0.19 13.67 -29.86
CA TRP A 472 -1.06 12.98 -29.60
C TRP A 472 -1.47 13.14 -28.14
N ILE A 473 -2.72 13.59 -27.89
CA ILE A 473 -3.40 13.53 -26.61
C ILE A 473 -4.42 12.39 -26.74
N GLN A 474 -4.20 11.35 -25.96
CA GLN A 474 -4.97 10.13 -26.06
C GLN A 474 -6.31 10.21 -25.36
N TYR A 475 -6.29 10.74 -24.13
CA TYR A 475 -7.48 11.02 -23.31
C TYR A 475 -7.15 12.07 -22.25
N ASP A 476 -8.20 12.70 -21.74
CA ASP A 476 -8.13 13.71 -20.66
C ASP A 476 -9.52 13.72 -19.97
N PHE A 477 -9.57 13.15 -18.77
CA PHE A 477 -10.78 12.93 -18.00
C PHE A 477 -10.66 13.51 -16.60
N VAL A 478 -11.82 13.92 -16.07
CA VAL A 478 -11.97 14.30 -14.68
C VAL A 478 -13.08 13.45 -14.06
N TYR A 479 -12.84 13.00 -12.84
CA TYR A 479 -13.73 12.13 -12.08
C TYR A 479 -14.11 12.79 -10.74
N PRO A 480 -15.14 13.65 -10.72
CA PRO A 480 -15.70 14.17 -9.48
C PRO A 480 -16.36 13.05 -8.67
N ARG A 481 -16.18 13.09 -7.36
CA ARG A 481 -16.80 12.15 -6.42
C ARG A 481 -17.19 12.87 -5.13
N GLU A 482 -18.43 12.64 -4.68
CA GLU A 482 -18.89 13.03 -3.36
C GLU A 482 -19.12 11.77 -2.53
N THR A 483 -18.63 11.75 -1.30
CA THR A 483 -18.78 10.62 -0.36
C THR A 483 -19.38 11.11 0.93
N THR A 484 -20.42 10.41 1.40
CA THR A 484 -20.96 10.60 2.75
C THR A 484 -21.00 9.28 3.49
N MET A 485 -20.76 9.31 4.78
CA MET A 485 -20.93 8.19 5.68
C MET A 485 -21.46 8.67 7.01
N TRP A 486 -22.35 7.91 7.61
CA TRP A 486 -22.72 8.07 9.02
C TRP A 486 -22.66 6.74 9.74
N TYR A 487 -22.43 6.78 11.04
CA TYR A 487 -22.45 5.60 11.89
C TYR A 487 -23.03 5.91 13.25
N LEU A 488 -23.54 4.85 13.91
CA LEU A 488 -23.97 4.84 15.30
C LEU A 488 -23.54 3.53 15.93
N GLN A 489 -22.96 3.58 17.12
CA GLN A 489 -22.51 2.41 17.88
C GLN A 489 -22.88 2.54 19.34
N GLU A 490 -23.28 1.44 19.90
CA GLU A 490 -23.54 1.25 21.31
C GLU A 490 -22.54 0.25 21.89
N GLU A 491 -21.83 0.65 22.93
CA GLU A 491 -20.97 -0.23 23.72
C GLU A 491 -21.49 -0.33 25.15
N ILE A 492 -21.68 -1.57 25.62
CA ILE A 492 -22.24 -1.88 26.92
C ILE A 492 -21.28 -2.75 27.70
N GLN A 493 -20.79 -2.26 28.82
CA GLN A 493 -19.96 -3.04 29.73
C GLN A 493 -20.72 -3.40 30.99
N VAL A 494 -20.81 -4.71 31.30
CA VAL A 494 -21.44 -5.25 32.50
C VAL A 494 -20.50 -6.25 33.16
N GLY A 495 -19.83 -5.82 34.24
CA GLY A 495 -18.81 -6.65 34.91
C GLY A 495 -17.69 -7.02 33.95
N ASP A 496 -17.47 -8.31 33.72
CA ASP A 496 -16.40 -8.86 32.87
C ASP A 496 -16.78 -8.96 31.38
N LEU A 497 -17.99 -8.55 31.00
CA LEU A 497 -18.50 -8.61 29.64
C LEU A 497 -18.62 -7.22 29.03
N SER A 498 -18.03 -7.01 27.86
CA SER A 498 -18.26 -5.85 26.98
C SER A 498 -18.94 -6.33 25.70
N LEU A 499 -20.01 -5.64 25.30
CA LEU A 499 -20.78 -5.89 24.08
C LEU A 499 -20.76 -4.63 23.24
N SER A 500 -20.56 -4.78 21.92
CA SER A 500 -20.65 -3.67 20.98
C SER A 500 -21.59 -4.04 19.84
N VAL A 501 -22.43 -3.11 19.42
CA VAL A 501 -23.30 -3.22 18.24
C VAL A 501 -23.36 -1.88 17.55
N GLY A 502 -23.15 -1.89 16.23
CA GLY A 502 -23.16 -0.66 15.45
C GLY A 502 -23.78 -0.83 14.06
N ILE A 503 -24.14 0.30 13.49
CA ILE A 503 -24.65 0.42 12.13
C ILE A 503 -23.96 1.57 11.41
N ARG A 504 -23.75 1.43 10.10
CA ARG A 504 -23.25 2.51 9.24
C ARG A 504 -23.86 2.45 7.84
N GLU A 505 -23.84 3.56 7.15
CA GLU A 505 -24.23 3.66 5.74
C GLU A 505 -23.26 4.57 4.99
N PHE A 506 -23.04 4.21 3.73
CA PHE A 506 -22.28 5.01 2.76
C PHE A 506 -23.18 5.44 1.60
N ASP A 507 -22.93 6.63 1.09
CA ASP A 507 -23.48 7.11 -0.18
C ASP A 507 -22.36 7.78 -0.97
N VAL A 508 -22.10 7.28 -2.20
CA VAL A 508 -20.98 7.71 -3.04
C VAL A 508 -21.51 8.03 -4.43
N ASP A 509 -21.48 9.30 -4.78
CA ASP A 509 -21.78 9.80 -6.12
C ASP A 509 -20.50 9.95 -6.93
N ASN A 510 -20.41 9.25 -8.06
CA ASN A 510 -19.29 9.32 -8.98
C ASN A 510 -19.73 9.92 -10.32
N ALA A 511 -18.83 10.66 -10.94
CA ALA A 511 -19.04 11.14 -12.30
C ALA A 511 -17.77 11.03 -13.14
N ARG A 512 -17.92 11.08 -14.49
CA ARG A 512 -16.81 11.27 -15.43
C ARG A 512 -17.13 12.38 -16.38
N LYS A 513 -16.21 13.32 -16.54
CA LYS A 513 -16.22 14.40 -17.51
C LYS A 513 -15.09 14.21 -18.51
N ASP A 514 -15.39 14.38 -19.79
CA ASP A 514 -14.41 14.31 -20.88
C ASP A 514 -14.05 15.73 -21.32
N HIS A 515 -12.80 16.11 -21.20
CA HIS A 515 -12.30 17.43 -21.53
C HIS A 515 -12.00 17.61 -23.03
N ILE A 516 -11.82 16.50 -23.77
CA ILE A 516 -11.44 16.56 -25.18
C ILE A 516 -12.66 16.68 -26.08
N PHE A 517 -13.67 15.82 -25.90
CA PHE A 517 -14.82 15.72 -26.80
C PHE A 517 -16.06 16.45 -26.32
N GLY A 518 -16.10 16.88 -25.04
CA GLY A 518 -17.30 17.43 -24.43
C GLY A 518 -18.45 16.43 -24.44
N GLN A 519 -18.15 15.14 -24.29
CA GLN A 519 -19.15 14.08 -24.15
C GLN A 519 -20.06 14.41 -22.94
N PRO A 520 -21.31 13.97 -22.96
CA PRO A 520 -22.16 14.10 -21.80
C PRO A 520 -21.50 13.49 -20.56
N GLU A 521 -21.63 14.16 -19.45
CA GLU A 521 -21.19 13.67 -18.16
C GLU A 521 -21.88 12.34 -17.85
N ILE A 522 -21.09 11.36 -17.39
CA ILE A 522 -21.60 10.08 -16.91
C ILE A 522 -21.69 10.17 -15.40
N ASN A 523 -22.87 9.99 -14.85
CA ASN A 523 -23.11 10.02 -13.39
C ASN A 523 -23.50 8.62 -12.93
N PHE A 524 -22.99 8.21 -11.78
CA PHE A 524 -23.22 6.91 -11.20
C PHE A 524 -23.20 7.01 -9.66
N ASN A 525 -24.26 6.52 -9.02
CA ASN A 525 -24.35 6.42 -7.56
C ASN A 525 -24.07 4.99 -7.10
N SER A 526 -23.31 4.86 -6.03
CA SER A 526 -23.03 3.61 -5.35
C SER A 526 -23.23 3.79 -3.86
N SER A 527 -24.37 3.40 -3.34
CA SER A 527 -24.72 3.46 -1.93
C SER A 527 -24.74 2.07 -1.29
N SER A 528 -24.57 2.01 0.02
CA SER A 528 -24.76 0.80 0.79
C SER A 528 -26.19 0.67 1.27
N ASP A 529 -26.62 -0.57 1.52
CA ASP A 529 -27.63 -0.82 2.54
C ASP A 529 -27.06 -0.48 3.93
N THR A 530 -27.89 -0.52 4.97
CA THR A 530 -27.40 -0.39 6.36
C THR A 530 -26.51 -1.57 6.71
N LEU A 531 -25.24 -1.31 6.97
CA LEU A 531 -24.23 -2.30 7.33
C LEU A 531 -24.19 -2.48 8.86
N PHE A 532 -24.06 -3.72 9.30
CA PHE A 532 -24.03 -4.08 10.71
C PHE A 532 -22.63 -4.47 11.15
N SER A 533 -22.29 -4.13 12.39
CA SER A 533 -21.08 -4.57 13.06
C SER A 533 -21.42 -4.86 14.52
N GLY A 534 -20.81 -5.89 15.09
CA GLY A 534 -20.99 -6.18 16.51
C GLY A 534 -20.07 -7.27 17.01
N GLY A 535 -19.98 -7.38 18.32
CA GLY A 535 -19.17 -8.41 18.95
C GLY A 535 -19.14 -8.27 20.47
N PHE A 536 -18.30 -9.08 21.08
CA PHE A 536 -18.11 -9.04 22.53
C PHE A 536 -16.68 -9.34 22.93
N THR A 537 -16.29 -8.85 24.09
CA THR A 537 -15.14 -9.32 24.85
C THR A 537 -15.58 -9.79 26.23
N TYR A 538 -15.04 -10.90 26.70
CA TYR A 538 -15.33 -11.46 28.01
C TYR A 538 -14.03 -11.74 28.77
N ALA A 539 -13.78 -10.99 29.83
CA ALA A 539 -12.68 -11.28 30.73
C ALA A 539 -12.98 -12.58 31.52
N MET A 540 -12.19 -13.61 31.25
CA MET A 540 -12.41 -14.92 31.84
C MET A 540 -11.96 -14.97 33.30
N PRO A 541 -12.40 -15.95 34.10
CA PRO A 541 -11.97 -16.09 35.51
C PRO A 541 -10.47 -16.32 35.73
N VAL A 542 -9.74 -16.59 34.64
CA VAL A 542 -8.26 -16.64 34.64
C VAL A 542 -7.75 -15.23 34.36
N GLU A 543 -7.02 -14.65 35.30
CA GLU A 543 -6.47 -13.30 35.17
C GLU A 543 -5.68 -13.12 33.87
N GLY A 544 -5.98 -12.05 33.16
CA GLY A 544 -5.37 -11.73 31.87
C GLY A 544 -5.90 -12.51 30.66
N LEU A 545 -6.80 -13.47 30.84
CA LEU A 545 -7.38 -14.24 29.72
C LEU A 545 -8.73 -13.65 29.29
N GLU A 546 -8.86 -13.33 28.01
CA GLU A 546 -10.07 -12.81 27.38
C GLU A 546 -10.53 -13.73 26.22
N LEU A 547 -11.83 -13.92 26.13
CA LEU A 547 -12.50 -14.47 24.96
C LEU A 547 -13.17 -13.33 24.20
N PHE A 548 -13.01 -13.27 22.89
CA PHE A 548 -13.69 -12.29 22.06
C PHE A 548 -14.26 -12.90 20.77
N ALA A 549 -15.29 -12.28 20.25
CA ALA A 549 -15.82 -12.59 18.93
C ALA A 549 -16.37 -11.32 18.29
N GLY A 550 -16.30 -11.27 16.96
CA GLY A 550 -16.75 -10.13 16.18
C GLY A 550 -17.37 -10.54 14.85
N TYR A 551 -18.25 -9.69 14.36
CA TYR A 551 -18.87 -9.75 13.04
C TYR A 551 -18.93 -8.35 12.43
N SER A 552 -18.66 -8.21 11.14
CA SER A 552 -18.89 -6.96 10.42
C SER A 552 -19.31 -7.19 8.97
N GLU A 553 -20.21 -6.34 8.51
CA GLU A 553 -20.53 -6.15 7.09
C GLU A 553 -19.77 -4.93 6.59
N ASN A 554 -19.05 -5.11 5.50
CA ASN A 554 -18.23 -4.08 4.88
C ASN A 554 -18.62 -3.91 3.41
N ILE A 555 -18.37 -2.73 2.87
CA ILE A 555 -18.61 -2.39 1.47
C ILE A 555 -17.37 -1.68 0.89
N LYS A 556 -17.13 -1.94 -0.39
CA LYS A 556 -16.36 -1.04 -1.25
C LYS A 556 -17.30 -0.55 -2.33
N PRO A 557 -17.73 0.72 -2.28
CA PRO A 557 -18.53 1.31 -3.32
C PRO A 557 -17.84 1.16 -4.67
N THR A 558 -18.61 1.05 -5.73
CA THR A 558 -18.05 1.04 -7.07
C THR A 558 -17.44 2.40 -7.35
N LEU A 559 -16.13 2.42 -7.57
CA LEU A 559 -15.36 3.64 -7.72
C LEU A 559 -15.31 4.12 -9.18
N ASP A 560 -14.80 5.31 -9.36
CA ASP A 560 -14.64 6.00 -10.63
C ASP A 560 -13.76 5.24 -11.65
N THR A 561 -12.85 4.37 -11.20
CA THR A 561 -12.02 3.53 -12.10
C THR A 561 -12.81 2.73 -13.10
N ILE A 562 -14.00 2.30 -12.73
CA ILE A 562 -14.87 1.56 -13.63
C ILE A 562 -15.32 2.40 -14.82
N LEU A 563 -15.43 3.72 -14.65
CA LEU A 563 -15.84 4.65 -15.70
C LEU A 563 -14.75 4.89 -16.75
N GLU A 564 -13.52 4.42 -16.51
CA GLU A 564 -12.42 4.47 -17.48
C GLU A 564 -12.63 3.49 -18.65
N ARG A 565 -13.41 2.44 -18.45
CA ARG A 565 -13.52 1.27 -19.34
C ARG A 565 -14.96 0.99 -19.75
N GLU A 566 -15.12 0.09 -20.72
CA GLU A 566 -16.42 -0.48 -20.99
C GLU A 566 -16.86 -1.36 -19.82
N ILE A 567 -18.10 -1.18 -19.40
CA ILE A 567 -18.73 -1.94 -18.34
C ILE A 567 -19.52 -3.08 -18.94
N ASN A 568 -19.20 -4.31 -18.59
CA ASN A 568 -20.00 -5.47 -18.93
C ASN A 568 -20.95 -5.82 -17.79
N GLY A 569 -22.24 -5.56 -17.98
CA GLY A 569 -23.29 -5.99 -17.06
C GLY A 569 -23.65 -4.97 -15.99
N ASN A 570 -24.42 -5.42 -15.01
CA ASN A 570 -24.78 -4.64 -13.83
C ASN A 570 -23.63 -4.72 -12.85
N ILE A 571 -23.11 -3.58 -12.42
CA ILE A 571 -22.04 -3.51 -11.45
C ILE A 571 -22.65 -3.09 -10.12
N GLU A 572 -22.55 -4.00 -9.17
CA GLU A 572 -22.94 -3.79 -7.79
C GLU A 572 -21.70 -3.51 -6.95
N PRO A 573 -21.81 -2.81 -5.81
CA PRO A 573 -20.71 -2.65 -4.88
C PRO A 573 -20.12 -4.00 -4.45
N GLU A 574 -18.83 -4.00 -4.21
CA GLU A 574 -18.17 -5.14 -3.57
C GLU A 574 -18.56 -5.18 -2.08
N THR A 575 -18.89 -6.34 -1.56
CA THR A 575 -19.33 -6.51 -0.17
C THR A 575 -18.55 -7.63 0.52
N ALA A 576 -18.35 -7.48 1.83
CA ALA A 576 -17.71 -8.52 2.63
C ALA A 576 -18.45 -8.71 3.96
N GLU A 577 -18.59 -9.98 4.37
CA GLU A 577 -19.00 -10.39 5.69
C GLU A 577 -17.81 -11.03 6.39
N ASN A 578 -17.39 -10.48 7.52
CA ASN A 578 -16.21 -10.94 8.25
C ASN A 578 -16.63 -11.40 9.65
N THR A 579 -16.21 -12.60 10.02
CA THR A 579 -16.48 -13.20 11.33
C THR A 579 -15.18 -13.67 11.96
N GLU A 580 -15.02 -13.44 13.26
CA GLU A 580 -13.87 -13.95 14.00
C GLU A 580 -14.26 -14.40 15.42
N LEU A 581 -13.47 -15.35 15.92
CA LEU A 581 -13.51 -15.80 17.31
C LEU A 581 -12.08 -15.97 17.80
N GLY A 582 -11.77 -15.38 18.96
CA GLY A 582 -10.41 -15.44 19.46
C GLY A 582 -10.29 -15.50 20.97
N LEU A 583 -9.09 -15.85 21.38
CA LEU A 583 -8.62 -15.82 22.77
C LEU A 583 -7.38 -14.94 22.83
N ARG A 584 -7.29 -14.09 23.85
CA ARG A 584 -6.13 -13.26 24.16
C ARG A 584 -5.74 -13.47 25.61
N TYR A 585 -4.44 -13.64 25.85
CA TYR A 585 -3.90 -13.71 27.20
C TYR A 585 -2.82 -12.64 27.35
N VAL A 586 -2.95 -11.81 28.37
CA VAL A 586 -2.02 -10.72 28.68
C VAL A 586 -1.56 -10.84 30.12
N SER A 587 -0.26 -10.86 30.34
CA SER A 587 0.40 -10.74 31.61
C SER A 587 1.61 -9.83 31.51
N SER A 588 2.30 -9.54 32.59
CA SER A 588 3.50 -8.70 32.60
C SER A 588 4.69 -9.26 31.78
N GLN A 589 4.68 -10.53 31.43
CA GLN A 589 5.78 -11.19 30.70
C GLN A 589 5.34 -11.92 29.44
N VAL A 590 4.04 -12.11 29.23
CA VAL A 590 3.54 -12.95 28.15
C VAL A 590 2.28 -12.32 27.57
N VAL A 591 2.27 -12.13 26.26
CA VAL A 591 1.10 -11.77 25.48
C VAL A 591 0.87 -12.89 24.45
N LEU A 592 -0.29 -13.48 24.40
CA LEU A 592 -0.65 -14.52 23.43
C LEU A 592 -1.99 -14.20 22.81
N SER A 593 -2.14 -14.49 21.52
CA SER A 593 -3.42 -14.44 20.82
C SER A 593 -3.61 -15.66 19.93
N ALA A 594 -4.86 -16.09 19.80
CA ALA A 594 -5.28 -17.12 18.85
C ALA A 594 -6.64 -16.73 18.28
N VAL A 595 -6.74 -16.63 16.96
CA VAL A 595 -7.94 -16.17 16.25
C VAL A 595 -8.27 -17.16 15.14
N VAL A 596 -9.53 -17.55 15.03
CA VAL A 596 -10.08 -18.20 13.84
C VAL A 596 -10.99 -17.19 13.14
N PHE A 597 -10.91 -17.13 11.83
CA PHE A 597 -11.67 -16.19 11.02
C PHE A 597 -12.36 -16.89 9.84
N ASP A 598 -13.44 -16.26 9.37
CA ASP A 598 -14.22 -16.68 8.21
C ASP A 598 -14.75 -15.43 7.52
N ASN A 599 -14.32 -15.21 6.27
CA ASN A 599 -14.59 -14.01 5.49
C ASN A 599 -15.21 -14.40 4.15
N ASP A 600 -16.39 -13.87 3.87
CA ASP A 600 -17.09 -13.98 2.59
C ASP A 600 -17.02 -12.65 1.84
N PHE A 601 -16.36 -12.64 0.69
CA PHE A 601 -16.23 -11.48 -0.19
C PHE A 601 -17.03 -11.72 -1.46
N SER A 602 -17.99 -10.86 -1.77
CA SER A 602 -18.92 -10.98 -2.89
C SER A 602 -18.80 -9.80 -3.85
N ASN A 603 -19.23 -10.01 -5.10
CA ASN A 603 -19.21 -9.02 -6.19
C ASN A 603 -17.83 -8.47 -6.51
N ARG A 604 -16.76 -9.25 -6.32
CA ARG A 604 -15.40 -8.81 -6.58
C ARG A 604 -15.24 -8.36 -8.02
N LEU A 605 -14.73 -7.13 -8.20
CA LEU A 605 -14.45 -6.53 -9.48
C LEU A 605 -12.95 -6.63 -9.79
N GLU A 606 -12.60 -7.32 -10.87
CA GLU A 606 -11.22 -7.42 -11.32
C GLU A 606 -11.06 -6.88 -12.74
N PHE A 607 -9.91 -6.28 -13.00
CA PHE A 607 -9.55 -5.80 -14.33
C PHE A 607 -8.97 -6.93 -15.18
N PHE A 608 -9.49 -7.07 -16.40
CA PHE A 608 -9.01 -8.00 -17.42
C PHE A 608 -8.44 -7.22 -18.60
N ASP A 609 -7.12 -7.27 -18.77
CA ASP A 609 -6.45 -6.65 -19.92
C ASP A 609 -6.74 -7.45 -21.19
N ALA A 610 -7.31 -6.80 -22.19
CA ALA A 610 -7.73 -7.47 -23.43
C ALA A 610 -6.57 -7.88 -24.35
N ALA A 611 -5.36 -7.40 -24.15
CA ALA A 611 -4.35 -7.44 -25.18
C ALA A 611 -2.95 -7.91 -24.77
N ALA A 612 -2.62 -7.93 -23.52
CA ALA A 612 -1.27 -8.24 -23.08
C ALA A 612 -0.89 -9.71 -23.27
N ALA A 613 -1.86 -10.58 -23.35
CA ALA A 613 -1.64 -12.00 -23.13
C ALA A 613 -1.11 -12.80 -24.33
N THR A 614 -1.15 -12.30 -25.54
CA THR A 614 -0.91 -13.19 -26.70
C THR A 614 0.31 -12.90 -27.56
N SER A 615 0.98 -11.75 -27.37
CA SER A 615 2.09 -11.38 -28.26
C SER A 615 3.38 -10.93 -27.61
N GLY A 616 3.42 -10.77 -26.30
CA GLY A 616 4.58 -10.19 -25.62
C GLY A 616 4.89 -8.72 -25.98
N ILE A 617 4.11 -8.15 -26.89
CA ILE A 617 4.26 -6.76 -27.32
C ILE A 617 3.17 -5.93 -26.66
N PRO A 618 3.51 -4.91 -25.86
CA PRO A 618 2.52 -4.03 -25.27
C PRO A 618 1.56 -3.47 -26.31
N ASN A 619 0.28 -3.48 -25.99
CA ASN A 619 -0.73 -2.86 -26.86
C ASN A 619 -0.64 -1.34 -26.69
N TYR A 620 0.08 -0.70 -27.58
CA TYR A 620 0.20 0.77 -27.58
C TYR A 620 -1.09 1.49 -27.95
N THR A 621 -2.02 0.72 -28.51
CA THR A 621 -3.24 1.33 -29.00
C THR A 621 -4.00 1.94 -27.90
N ILE A 622 -3.65 1.70 -26.60
CA ILE A 622 -4.43 2.43 -25.75
C ILE A 622 -4.18 2.25 -24.34
N GLY A 623 -3.71 1.76 -23.63
CA GLY A 623 -3.96 1.64 -22.20
C GLY A 623 -5.44 1.71 -21.80
N THR A 624 -6.33 1.50 -22.77
CA THR A 624 -7.77 1.48 -22.62
C THR A 624 -8.39 0.17 -23.12
N GLY A 625 -7.56 -0.79 -23.56
CA GLY A 625 -8.01 -2.13 -23.87
C GLY A 625 -8.10 -2.96 -22.61
N GLY A 626 -9.30 -3.28 -22.20
CA GLY A 626 -9.59 -4.11 -21.05
C GLY A 626 -10.98 -3.78 -20.52
N ARG A 627 -11.44 -4.55 -19.57
CA ARG A 627 -12.75 -4.39 -18.97
C ARG A 627 -12.69 -4.79 -17.51
N TYR A 628 -13.59 -4.24 -16.72
CA TYR A 628 -13.88 -4.77 -15.41
C TYR A 628 -14.98 -5.85 -15.55
N ASP A 629 -14.74 -6.99 -14.95
CA ASP A 629 -15.73 -8.07 -14.81
C ASP A 629 -15.91 -8.39 -13.32
N ASN A 630 -17.13 -8.71 -12.95
CA ASN A 630 -17.42 -9.32 -11.67
C ASN A 630 -16.95 -10.78 -11.71
N VAL A 631 -15.97 -11.11 -10.88
CA VAL A 631 -15.38 -12.46 -10.79
C VAL A 631 -16.11 -13.36 -9.79
N GLY A 632 -17.23 -12.91 -9.24
CA GLY A 632 -18.01 -13.63 -8.24
C GLY A 632 -17.59 -13.25 -6.84
N GLY A 633 -16.92 -14.12 -6.12
CA GLY A 633 -16.48 -13.88 -4.77
C GLY A 633 -15.22 -14.63 -4.40
N VAL A 634 -14.83 -14.44 -3.15
CA VAL A 634 -13.73 -15.14 -2.50
C VAL A 634 -14.23 -15.57 -1.13
N GLU A 635 -14.02 -16.82 -0.77
CA GLU A 635 -14.20 -17.34 0.58
C GLU A 635 -12.82 -17.51 1.21
N ALA A 636 -12.56 -16.89 2.36
CA ALA A 636 -11.28 -16.98 3.04
C ALA A 636 -11.48 -17.32 4.51
N ASN A 637 -10.88 -18.40 4.97
CA ASN A 637 -10.93 -18.83 6.35
C ASN A 637 -9.56 -19.24 6.85
N GLY A 638 -9.33 -19.21 8.16
CA GLY A 638 -8.02 -19.53 8.67
C GLY A 638 -7.83 -19.42 10.17
N LEU A 639 -6.59 -19.61 10.56
CA LEU A 639 -6.10 -19.55 11.94
C LEU A 639 -4.91 -18.61 12.04
N GLU A 640 -4.93 -17.74 13.01
CA GLU A 640 -3.80 -16.88 13.37
C GLU A 640 -3.40 -17.13 14.82
N LEU A 641 -2.12 -17.29 15.05
CA LEU A 641 -1.50 -17.40 16.37
C LEU A 641 -0.41 -16.37 16.48
N ALA A 642 -0.34 -15.65 17.58
CA ALA A 642 0.79 -14.75 17.86
C ALA A 642 1.12 -14.75 19.35
N GLY A 643 2.37 -14.47 19.65
CA GLY A 643 2.78 -14.35 21.03
C GLY A 643 4.11 -13.65 21.21
N THR A 644 4.19 -12.86 22.28
CA THR A 644 5.41 -12.22 22.76
C THR A 644 5.69 -12.74 24.16
N VAL A 645 6.95 -13.10 24.41
CA VAL A 645 7.41 -13.57 25.72
C VAL A 645 8.68 -12.83 26.12
N ASP A 646 8.63 -12.11 27.20
CA ASP A 646 9.81 -11.55 27.88
C ASP A 646 10.43 -12.62 28.79
N ILE A 647 11.45 -13.29 28.28
CA ILE A 647 12.17 -14.34 29.02
C ILE A 647 12.82 -13.75 30.28
N ASN A 648 13.32 -12.54 30.17
CA ASN A 648 13.86 -11.73 31.22
C ASN A 648 14.04 -10.28 30.74
N GLN A 649 14.58 -9.39 31.57
CA GLN A 649 14.79 -7.97 31.23
C GLN A 649 15.64 -7.68 29.97
N ASN A 650 16.32 -8.72 29.44
CA ASN A 650 17.24 -8.56 28.32
C ASN A 650 16.79 -9.29 27.06
N TRP A 651 15.87 -10.23 27.13
CA TRP A 651 15.48 -11.09 26.01
C TRP A 651 13.97 -11.12 25.83
N THR A 652 13.53 -10.73 24.66
CA THR A 652 12.15 -10.85 24.20
C THR A 652 12.09 -11.77 22.99
N ILE A 653 11.12 -12.66 22.93
CA ILE A 653 10.83 -13.51 21.78
C ILE A 653 9.41 -13.19 21.31
N TYR A 654 9.29 -12.90 20.03
CA TYR A 654 8.00 -12.82 19.33
C TYR A 654 7.90 -13.96 18.32
N ALA A 655 6.72 -14.57 18.22
CA ALA A 655 6.42 -15.55 17.18
C ALA A 655 4.98 -15.39 16.70
N SER A 656 4.75 -15.58 15.40
CA SER A 656 3.42 -15.68 14.82
C SER A 656 3.33 -16.84 13.82
N TYR A 657 2.12 -17.33 13.64
CA TYR A 657 1.77 -18.35 12.64
C TYR A 657 0.41 -18.02 12.06
N THR A 658 0.28 -18.12 10.75
CA THR A 658 -0.96 -17.92 10.03
C THR A 658 -1.15 -19.05 9.03
N ASP A 659 -2.34 -19.61 9.01
CA ASP A 659 -2.83 -20.54 7.98
C ASP A 659 -4.07 -19.89 7.34
N THR A 660 -4.09 -19.77 6.01
CA THR A 660 -5.17 -19.12 5.26
C THR A 660 -5.56 -19.98 4.07
N ASP A 661 -6.83 -20.36 4.00
CA ASP A 661 -7.45 -20.98 2.83
C ASP A 661 -8.36 -19.94 2.17
N ALA A 662 -7.98 -19.42 0.99
CA ALA A 662 -8.67 -18.37 0.29
C ALA A 662 -8.88 -18.74 -1.18
N ASP A 663 -10.10 -19.07 -1.54
CA ASP A 663 -10.48 -19.59 -2.85
C ASP A 663 -11.47 -18.67 -3.58
N TYR A 664 -11.37 -18.64 -4.92
CA TYR A 664 -12.42 -18.07 -5.75
C TYR A 664 -13.68 -18.94 -5.71
N ILE A 665 -14.83 -18.35 -5.41
CA ILE A 665 -16.12 -19.06 -5.46
C ILE A 665 -16.85 -18.90 -6.79
N GLY A 666 -16.37 -18.02 -7.67
CA GLY A 666 -16.92 -17.80 -9.00
C GLY A 666 -18.23 -17.02 -9.01
N THR A 667 -18.78 -16.89 -10.23
CA THR A 667 -20.07 -16.22 -10.45
C THR A 667 -21.24 -17.22 -10.38
N ASN A 668 -22.47 -16.71 -10.40
CA ASN A 668 -23.65 -17.55 -10.52
C ASN A 668 -23.91 -18.10 -11.95
N LEU A 669 -23.03 -17.84 -12.90
CA LEU A 669 -23.17 -18.27 -14.31
C LEU A 669 -22.78 -19.74 -14.51
N GLY A 670 -22.08 -20.33 -13.56
CA GLY A 670 -21.59 -21.71 -13.55
C GLY A 670 -20.20 -21.89 -14.13
N VAL A 671 -19.49 -22.93 -13.66
CA VAL A 671 -18.05 -23.16 -13.85
C VAL A 671 -17.57 -23.04 -15.30
N ALA A 672 -18.37 -23.51 -16.28
CA ALA A 672 -17.97 -23.44 -17.69
C ALA A 672 -18.00 -22.00 -18.24
N ALA A 673 -18.94 -21.19 -17.80
CA ALA A 673 -19.02 -19.77 -18.14
C ALA A 673 -17.90 -19.00 -17.42
N ASP A 674 -17.69 -19.27 -16.15
CA ASP A 674 -16.62 -18.66 -15.35
C ASP A 674 -15.25 -18.93 -15.96
N THR A 675 -14.95 -20.19 -16.28
CA THR A 675 -13.69 -20.56 -16.94
C THR A 675 -13.51 -19.87 -18.30
N ALA A 676 -14.58 -19.68 -19.07
CA ALA A 676 -14.51 -18.98 -20.35
C ALA A 676 -14.23 -17.47 -20.19
N LEU A 677 -14.55 -16.90 -19.02
CA LEU A 677 -14.24 -15.54 -18.63
C LEU A 677 -12.85 -15.41 -17.95
N GLY A 678 -12.13 -16.51 -17.72
CA GLY A 678 -10.87 -16.53 -17.03
C GLY A 678 -11.00 -16.56 -15.51
N ILE A 679 -12.15 -17.00 -15.00
CA ILE A 679 -12.45 -17.18 -13.58
C ILE A 679 -12.41 -18.67 -13.27
N TYR A 680 -11.75 -19.06 -12.21
CA TYR A 680 -11.49 -20.46 -11.86
C TYR A 680 -12.00 -20.76 -10.43
N PRO A 681 -13.28 -21.08 -10.25
CA PRO A 681 -13.84 -21.40 -8.93
C PRO A 681 -13.15 -22.59 -8.28
N GLY A 682 -12.83 -22.46 -6.99
CA GLY A 682 -12.10 -23.45 -6.20
C GLY A 682 -10.59 -23.45 -6.40
N MET A 683 -10.06 -22.42 -7.06
CA MET A 683 -8.62 -22.16 -7.14
C MET A 683 -8.23 -21.09 -6.13
N PRO A 684 -7.03 -21.21 -5.52
CA PRO A 684 -6.52 -20.20 -4.60
C PRO A 684 -6.47 -18.80 -5.22
N THR A 685 -6.73 -17.79 -4.39
CA THR A 685 -6.64 -16.39 -4.82
C THR A 685 -5.20 -16.01 -5.15
N VAL A 686 -5.05 -15.15 -6.15
CA VAL A 686 -3.74 -14.62 -6.55
C VAL A 686 -3.09 -13.86 -5.39
N SER A 687 -1.78 -14.03 -5.21
CA SER A 687 -0.95 -13.37 -4.19
C SER A 687 -1.13 -13.80 -2.74
N THR A 688 -2.16 -14.55 -2.40
CA THR A 688 -2.42 -14.96 -1.01
C THR A 688 -1.55 -16.16 -0.63
N PRO A 689 -0.67 -16.03 0.39
CA PRO A 689 0.06 -17.18 0.91
C PRO A 689 -0.87 -18.07 1.75
N SER A 690 -0.76 -19.39 1.55
CA SER A 690 -1.54 -20.37 2.34
C SER A 690 -1.02 -20.52 3.77
N GLU A 691 0.26 -20.27 3.99
CA GLU A 691 0.92 -20.40 5.29
C GLU A 691 1.99 -19.33 5.46
N MET A 692 2.07 -18.75 6.65
CA MET A 692 3.15 -17.83 7.05
C MET A 692 3.56 -18.09 8.49
N TRP A 693 4.81 -17.83 8.81
CA TRP A 693 5.24 -17.70 10.20
C TRP A 693 6.36 -16.66 10.34
N VAL A 694 6.43 -16.06 11.52
CA VAL A 694 7.50 -15.14 11.92
C VAL A 694 8.08 -15.61 13.24
N LEU A 695 9.39 -15.47 13.37
CA LEU A 695 10.11 -15.62 14.63
C LEU A 695 11.10 -14.46 14.78
N SER A 696 10.93 -13.66 15.82
CA SER A 696 11.85 -12.58 16.18
C SER A 696 12.43 -12.82 17.56
N VAL A 697 13.72 -12.54 17.72
CA VAL A 697 14.44 -12.62 18.99
C VAL A 697 15.20 -11.33 19.20
N ASP A 698 14.88 -10.62 20.26
CA ASP A 698 15.49 -9.36 20.61
C ASP A 698 16.31 -9.48 21.89
N TRP A 699 17.47 -8.85 21.88
CA TRP A 699 18.35 -8.72 23.01
C TRP A 699 18.68 -7.25 23.30
N ASN A 700 18.42 -6.85 24.52
CA ASN A 700 18.71 -5.50 25.01
C ASN A 700 19.54 -5.58 26.28
N GLN A 701 20.72 -4.97 26.30
CA GLN A 701 21.55 -4.89 27.50
C GLN A 701 22.24 -3.53 27.64
N GLY A 702 21.61 -2.66 28.40
CA GLY A 702 22.11 -1.30 28.62
C GLY A 702 22.21 -0.52 27.31
N PRO A 703 23.43 -0.11 26.87
CA PRO A 703 23.57 0.67 25.65
C PRO A 703 23.55 -0.17 24.35
N TYR A 704 23.42 -1.49 24.44
CA TYR A 704 23.47 -2.40 23.27
C TYR A 704 22.13 -3.01 23.00
N PHE A 705 21.75 -3.04 21.73
CA PHE A 705 20.56 -3.70 21.26
C PHE A 705 20.89 -4.57 20.04
N ALA A 706 20.27 -5.74 19.92
CA ALA A 706 20.37 -6.61 18.74
C ALA A 706 19.08 -7.40 18.57
N GLY A 707 18.61 -7.53 17.34
CA GLY A 707 17.46 -8.33 16.97
C GLY A 707 17.70 -9.15 15.71
N LEU A 708 17.08 -10.32 15.66
CA LEU A 708 17.03 -11.19 14.49
C LEU A 708 15.57 -11.57 14.26
N SER A 709 15.04 -11.22 13.11
CA SER A 709 13.71 -11.61 12.65
C SER A 709 13.83 -12.59 11.50
N THR A 710 12.94 -13.56 11.42
CA THR A 710 12.84 -14.51 10.32
C THR A 710 11.39 -14.69 9.94
N LYS A 711 11.07 -14.54 8.66
CA LYS A 711 9.73 -14.70 8.10
C LYS A 711 9.72 -15.75 7.00
N TYR A 712 8.82 -16.70 7.10
CA TYR A 712 8.49 -17.66 6.05
C TYR A 712 7.18 -17.29 5.40
N VAL A 713 7.13 -17.35 4.08
CA VAL A 713 5.93 -17.14 3.26
C VAL A 713 5.77 -18.35 2.35
N GLY A 714 4.65 -19.03 2.45
CA GLY A 714 4.31 -20.20 1.65
C GLY A 714 4.06 -19.88 0.18
N ASN A 715 3.79 -20.91 -0.60
CA ASN A 715 3.48 -20.79 -2.01
C ASN A 715 2.31 -19.83 -2.27
N ARG A 716 2.39 -19.10 -3.39
CA ARG A 716 1.36 -18.15 -3.81
C ARG A 716 1.03 -18.32 -5.29
N SER A 717 -0.25 -18.31 -5.64
CA SER A 717 -0.68 -18.30 -7.04
C SER A 717 -0.34 -16.97 -7.71
N VAL A 718 0.31 -17.01 -8.87
CA VAL A 718 0.55 -15.85 -9.74
C VAL A 718 -0.56 -15.72 -10.79
N THR A 719 -1.17 -16.82 -11.18
CA THR A 719 -2.27 -16.85 -12.16
C THR A 719 -3.52 -17.43 -11.54
N ARG A 720 -4.69 -16.92 -11.91
CA ARG A 720 -5.99 -17.42 -11.42
C ARG A 720 -6.23 -18.92 -11.70
N SER A 721 -5.49 -19.52 -12.62
CA SER A 721 -5.56 -20.94 -13.00
C SER A 721 -4.47 -21.79 -12.37
N GLU A 722 -3.67 -21.26 -11.46
CA GLU A 722 -2.49 -21.92 -10.87
C GLU A 722 -1.46 -22.43 -11.90
N SER A 723 -1.49 -21.95 -13.13
CA SER A 723 -0.53 -22.33 -14.17
C SER A 723 0.89 -21.78 -13.88
N TRP A 724 1.00 -20.83 -12.99
CA TRP A 724 2.23 -20.29 -12.43
C TRP A 724 2.05 -20.05 -10.94
N ILE A 725 2.88 -20.72 -10.14
CA ILE A 725 2.95 -20.60 -8.68
C ILE A 725 4.32 -20.01 -8.34
N ALA A 726 4.36 -19.04 -7.47
CA ALA A 726 5.59 -18.57 -6.84
C ALA A 726 5.91 -19.49 -5.66
N ASP A 727 7.13 -20.00 -5.65
CA ASP A 727 7.62 -20.89 -4.59
C ASP A 727 7.67 -20.17 -3.23
N GLU A 728 7.61 -20.97 -2.17
CA GLU A 728 7.83 -20.51 -0.81
C GLU A 728 9.25 -19.93 -0.62
N TYR A 729 9.38 -19.03 0.34
CA TYR A 729 10.68 -18.45 0.70
C TYR A 729 10.79 -18.16 2.19
N THR A 730 12.03 -17.98 2.66
CA THR A 730 12.32 -17.56 4.03
C THR A 730 13.35 -16.45 4.00
N VAL A 731 12.99 -15.28 4.52
CA VAL A 731 13.91 -14.16 4.70
C VAL A 731 14.24 -13.98 6.18
N ALA A 732 15.43 -13.48 6.45
CA ALA A 732 15.85 -13.14 7.81
C ALA A 732 16.51 -11.76 7.82
N ASP A 733 16.17 -10.95 8.81
CA ASP A 733 16.67 -9.61 8.98
C ASP A 733 17.42 -9.48 10.31
N LEU A 734 18.56 -8.82 10.27
CA LEU A 734 19.40 -8.56 11.43
C LEU A 734 19.43 -7.06 11.69
N TYR A 735 19.27 -6.70 12.94
CA TYR A 735 19.45 -5.34 13.38
C TYR A 735 20.33 -5.28 14.65
N VAL A 736 21.20 -4.30 14.70
CA VAL A 736 22.10 -4.07 15.82
C VAL A 736 22.24 -2.58 16.07
N SER A 737 22.11 -2.13 17.32
CA SER A 737 22.40 -0.75 17.66
C SER A 737 23.23 -0.61 18.92
N VAL A 738 23.92 0.52 19.04
CA VAL A 738 24.73 0.88 20.20
C VAL A 738 24.63 2.37 20.48
N ARG A 739 24.37 2.73 21.73
CA ARG A 739 24.47 4.10 22.19
C ARG A 739 25.92 4.54 22.23
N GLY A 740 26.23 5.72 21.70
CA GLY A 740 27.59 6.20 21.50
C GLY A 740 28.38 6.38 22.80
N GLU A 741 27.73 6.63 23.92
CA GLU A 741 28.36 6.70 25.25
C GLU A 741 29.09 5.41 25.64
N ALA A 742 28.62 4.25 25.13
CA ALA A 742 29.32 2.97 25.34
C ALA A 742 30.63 2.87 24.55
N ILE A 743 30.77 3.65 23.50
CA ILE A 743 31.96 3.67 22.64
C ILE A 743 32.96 4.71 23.24
N SER A 744 32.47 5.90 23.53
CA SER A 744 33.28 6.99 24.10
C SER A 744 32.37 8.16 24.56
N ASP A 745 32.78 8.87 25.61
CA ASP A 745 32.14 10.12 26.07
C ASP A 745 32.01 11.18 24.93
N ALA A 746 32.88 11.12 23.91
CA ALA A 746 32.83 12.02 22.77
C ALA A 746 31.61 11.76 21.85
N PHE A 747 31.00 10.60 21.96
CA PHE A 747 29.80 10.19 21.20
C PHE A 747 28.54 10.19 22.08
N SER A 748 28.58 10.87 23.24
CA SER A 748 27.37 11.06 24.07
C SER A 748 26.30 11.79 23.24
N GLY A 749 25.06 11.30 23.28
CA GLY A 749 23.94 11.78 22.45
C GLY A 749 23.88 11.20 21.04
N PHE A 750 24.82 10.32 20.63
CA PHE A 750 24.74 9.57 19.41
C PHE A 750 24.21 8.17 19.65
N ASP A 751 23.40 7.67 18.69
CA ASP A 751 23.03 6.27 18.53
C ASP A 751 23.49 5.78 17.16
N PHE A 752 24.07 4.59 17.12
CA PHE A 752 24.54 3.96 15.88
C PHE A 752 23.79 2.67 15.65
N GLY A 753 23.19 2.52 14.46
CA GLY A 753 22.43 1.35 14.06
C GLY A 753 22.96 0.73 12.78
N LEU A 754 22.82 -0.57 12.63
CA LEU A 754 23.04 -1.35 11.41
C LEU A 754 21.84 -2.26 11.21
N VAL A 755 21.18 -2.17 10.08
CA VAL A 755 20.14 -3.08 9.64
C VAL A 755 20.63 -3.83 8.42
N VAL A 756 20.41 -5.15 8.38
CA VAL A 756 20.68 -6.01 7.22
C VAL A 756 19.42 -6.79 6.91
N ASN A 757 18.71 -6.38 5.88
CA ASN A 757 17.55 -7.10 5.36
C ASN A 757 17.99 -8.24 4.44
N ASN A 758 17.19 -9.32 4.39
CA ASN A 758 17.49 -10.54 3.65
C ASN A 758 18.92 -11.04 3.89
N LEU A 759 19.28 -11.26 5.15
CA LEU A 759 20.65 -11.59 5.61
C LEU A 759 21.30 -12.73 4.83
N PHE A 760 20.53 -13.71 4.39
CA PHE A 760 21.03 -14.91 3.69
C PHE A 760 20.99 -14.79 2.17
N ASP A 761 20.55 -13.65 1.63
CA ASP A 761 20.50 -13.35 0.19
C ASP A 761 19.59 -14.32 -0.57
N GLU A 762 18.39 -14.57 -0.01
CA GLU A 762 17.37 -15.41 -0.62
C GLU A 762 16.82 -14.75 -1.87
N SER A 763 16.73 -15.50 -2.97
CA SER A 763 16.13 -15.05 -4.23
C SER A 763 14.67 -15.52 -4.30
N TYR A 764 13.72 -14.61 -4.41
CA TYR A 764 12.30 -14.94 -4.35
C TYR A 764 11.46 -13.98 -5.21
N LEU A 765 10.22 -14.37 -5.48
CA LEU A 765 9.21 -13.46 -6.05
C LEU A 765 8.49 -12.73 -4.91
N SER A 766 8.48 -11.41 -4.96
CA SER A 766 7.93 -10.52 -3.95
C SER A 766 6.45 -10.24 -4.20
N THR A 767 6.13 -9.13 -4.82
CA THR A 767 4.76 -8.69 -5.12
C THR A 767 4.20 -9.44 -6.31
N ILE A 768 2.96 -9.86 -6.19
CA ILE A 768 2.25 -10.64 -7.21
C ILE A 768 0.96 -9.91 -7.59
N VAL A 769 0.75 -9.78 -8.88
CA VAL A 769 -0.53 -9.40 -9.50
C VAL A 769 -0.95 -10.46 -10.49
N ALA A 770 -2.22 -10.52 -10.88
CA ALA A 770 -2.68 -11.56 -11.80
C ALA A 770 -1.85 -11.61 -13.10
N GLY A 771 -1.09 -12.68 -13.28
CA GLY A 771 -0.23 -12.92 -14.45
C GLY A 771 1.13 -12.24 -14.43
N GLY A 772 1.59 -11.72 -13.29
CA GLY A 772 2.92 -11.12 -13.17
C GLY A 772 3.43 -11.06 -11.74
N ALA A 773 4.76 -11.05 -11.58
CA ALA A 773 5.39 -10.96 -10.27
C ALA A 773 6.68 -10.16 -10.32
N TRP A 774 6.97 -9.39 -9.27
CA TRP A 774 8.24 -8.69 -9.09
C TRP A 774 9.23 -9.57 -8.35
N ILE A 775 10.50 -9.36 -8.63
CA ILE A 775 11.60 -10.03 -7.91
C ILE A 775 11.76 -9.34 -6.55
N GLY A 776 11.95 -10.13 -5.50
CA GLY A 776 12.22 -9.64 -4.16
C GLY A 776 13.62 -9.02 -4.04
N ALA A 777 13.75 -8.07 -3.13
CA ALA A 777 14.99 -7.38 -2.90
C ALA A 777 16.11 -8.32 -2.37
N PRO A 778 17.37 -8.18 -2.83
CA PRO A 778 18.49 -8.98 -2.33
C PRO A 778 18.89 -8.54 -0.93
N ARG A 779 19.91 -9.19 -0.36
CA ARG A 779 20.51 -8.73 0.89
C ARG A 779 20.91 -7.24 0.78
N THR A 780 20.43 -6.45 1.73
CA THR A 780 20.63 -4.99 1.75
C THR A 780 21.06 -4.57 3.16
N ALA A 781 22.14 -3.84 3.26
CA ALA A 781 22.64 -3.31 4.53
C ALA A 781 22.58 -1.78 4.54
N ALA A 782 22.21 -1.22 5.68
CA ALA A 782 22.26 0.22 5.92
C ALA A 782 22.76 0.52 7.34
N PHE A 783 23.62 1.53 7.43
CA PHE A 783 24.17 2.06 8.65
C PHE A 783 23.57 3.43 8.93
N THR A 784 23.14 3.64 10.17
CA THR A 784 22.52 4.88 10.65
C THR A 784 23.28 5.45 11.82
N ALA A 785 23.46 6.76 11.82
CA ALA A 785 23.90 7.52 12.98
C ALA A 785 22.84 8.58 13.30
N THR A 786 22.30 8.53 14.51
CA THR A 786 21.31 9.48 15.03
C THR A 786 21.96 10.30 16.14
N PHE A 787 21.68 11.60 16.16
CA PHE A 787 22.12 12.52 17.19
C PHE A 787 20.93 13.27 17.74
N ASP A 788 20.76 13.18 19.07
CA ASP A 788 19.71 13.86 19.86
C ASP A 788 20.34 14.89 20.81
N PHE A 789 19.82 16.14 20.79
CA PHE A 789 20.29 17.23 21.66
C PHE A 789 19.20 18.28 21.99
#